data_7572605e053f268cefaac08cb652db86
#
_entry.id   7572605e053f268cefaac08cb652db86
#
_cell.length_a   1.000
_cell.length_b   1.000
_cell.length_c   1.000
_cell.angle_alpha   90.00
_cell.angle_beta   90.00
_cell.angle_gamma   90.00
#
_symmetry.space_group_name_H-M   'P 1'
#
loop_
_entity.id
_entity.type
_entity.pdbx_description
1 polymer ?
#
loop_
_entity_poly.entity_id
_entity_poly.type
_entity_poly.pdbx_seq_one_letter_code
_entity_poly.pdbx_strand_id
1 'polypeptide(L)'
;MTDRLGGDAERVSSPGEYRLHVRRLVALFAGLGVLEIGILSGPTVYLTEGVNPVTAALLLAPIVVLAVVIAGVAAGTIYLRRCGRPQRDLLRRADRLLAGLLAALLGVYVAVACVLAATRLLPIAAPGDALVRMHPMLGWYFVIAAAAVVLTRRWRFMFVVALAPLLVMVNATAIGELQFVSVEDVMLDMATNLATIGALTWLLQLAETSDASGAQQRAQAVELAARQANTRAQHEANSFIHDHILSALIAVANGLPDRTALRGSAHQALDSLSAETAVASPVAARTLLNDVAGCLAAMAGDIRTDVVLAREHEMPPEVAQAITEATLEAVRNSLRHAGNKDTPVTRTVTLTSDACGVTIEVNDNGRGFEPAAAGCGRHGVSGSIIARMQDVGGRATIRSAPGEGACVTLRWRPLLGEADRQLPKRDAAQSEAASWERLLSASMESAGARAIAAGLVGVHVVMVAYECVVHSYWHWPAVALSFIVLLFPAVLLLKTWPDALLPRWVALLTVVVIGVVNFLVLPQIVTTGWPGYASWCTGAGNDLSCGLLMRGRPVYAWAGSAATTLATAYWVISTGRPLFMIFTYMLGHYFTLASWHGVAHLSTRATTQIAATQRETARLQAQQRAHEEADRIMTSRMASVRQRVTPLLTQIANGKAPTPKLRSQAYLLEAELRDEIRAPFFTGTSIVTSAQAARRRGTEVILLDDSGDNT
;
A
#
# COMPACT_ATOMS: atom_id res chain seq x y z
N MET A 1 3.39 5.36 -31.71
CA MET A 1 3.30 4.27 -30.69
C MET A 1 3.89 4.70 -29.35
N THR A 2 4.60 5.80 -29.29
CA THR A 2 5.22 6.42 -28.11
C THR A 2 4.25 7.17 -27.19
N ASP A 3 3.07 7.58 -27.68
CA ASP A 3 2.08 8.32 -26.88
C ASP A 3 1.19 7.45 -25.97
N ARG A 4 1.19 6.12 -26.14
CA ARG A 4 0.43 5.22 -25.25
C ARG A 4 1.21 4.76 -24.02
N LEU A 5 2.52 4.79 -24.03
CA LEU A 5 3.37 4.41 -22.90
C LEU A 5 3.55 5.58 -21.89
N GLY A 6 3.43 6.84 -22.33
CA GLY A 6 3.43 8.01 -21.45
C GLY A 6 2.19 8.16 -20.57
N GLY A 7 1.04 7.62 -21.02
CA GLY A 7 -0.23 7.68 -20.28
C GLY A 7 -0.33 6.71 -19.09
N ASP A 8 0.48 5.66 -19.04
CA ASP A 8 0.44 4.67 -17.97
C ASP A 8 1.42 4.99 -16.81
N ALA A 9 2.48 5.75 -17.05
CA ALA A 9 3.41 6.18 -16.02
C ALA A 9 2.81 7.23 -15.05
N GLU A 10 1.76 7.95 -15.45
CA GLU A 10 1.00 8.88 -14.59
C GLU A 10 -0.02 8.19 -13.67
N ARG A 11 -0.07 6.87 -13.61
CA ARG A 11 -0.86 6.11 -12.62
C ARG A 11 -0.27 6.16 -11.22
N VAL A 12 0.49 7.20 -10.91
CA VAL A 12 0.92 7.51 -9.54
C VAL A 12 -0.33 7.67 -8.69
N SER A 13 -0.49 6.84 -7.68
CA SER A 13 -1.52 7.02 -6.66
C SER A 13 -1.45 8.48 -6.20
N SER A 14 -2.53 9.23 -6.42
CA SER A 14 -2.57 10.65 -6.03
C SER A 14 -2.32 10.72 -4.53
N PRO A 15 -1.44 11.63 -4.04
CA PRO A 15 -1.24 11.82 -2.62
C PRO A 15 -2.60 12.11 -1.96
N GLY A 16 -2.93 11.39 -0.89
CA GLY A 16 -4.19 11.59 -0.17
C GLY A 16 -5.28 10.54 -0.42
N GLU A 17 -4.96 9.36 -0.94
CA GLU A 17 -5.96 8.31 -1.20
C GLU A 17 -6.62 7.76 0.07
N TYR A 18 -5.87 7.55 1.16
CA TYR A 18 -6.43 7.15 2.45
C TYR A 18 -7.35 8.23 3.01
N ARG A 19 -6.92 9.48 2.98
CA ARG A 19 -7.71 10.63 3.42
C ARG A 19 -9.04 10.73 2.66
N LEU A 20 -9.02 10.60 1.34
CA LEU A 20 -10.24 10.63 0.51
C LEU A 20 -11.18 9.47 0.85
N HIS A 21 -10.63 8.28 1.08
CA HIS A 21 -11.43 7.12 1.45
C HIS A 21 -12.11 7.32 2.81
N VAL A 22 -11.38 7.77 3.83
CA VAL A 22 -11.94 8.07 5.15
C VAL A 22 -13.01 9.15 5.05
N ARG A 23 -12.80 10.22 4.27
CA ARG A 23 -13.82 11.26 4.05
C ARG A 23 -15.11 10.70 3.45
N ARG A 24 -15.04 9.78 2.49
CA ARG A 24 -16.22 9.11 1.90
C ARG A 24 -16.94 8.24 2.92
N LEU A 25 -16.20 7.51 3.76
CA LEU A 25 -16.78 6.70 4.83
C LEU A 25 -17.48 7.56 5.87
N VAL A 26 -16.89 8.67 6.30
CA VAL A 26 -17.49 9.60 7.24
C VAL A 26 -18.74 10.27 6.64
N ALA A 27 -18.72 10.59 5.34
CA ALA A 27 -19.89 11.12 4.63
C ALA A 27 -21.03 10.09 4.52
N LEU A 28 -20.68 8.83 4.23
CA LEU A 28 -21.67 7.73 4.23
C LEU A 28 -22.30 7.56 5.61
N PHE A 29 -21.49 7.58 6.67
CA PHE A 29 -21.94 7.55 8.05
C PHE A 29 -22.89 8.72 8.38
N ALA A 30 -22.51 9.95 7.99
CA ALA A 30 -23.35 11.13 8.19
C ALA A 30 -24.72 10.98 7.49
N GLY A 31 -24.73 10.56 6.23
CA GLY A 31 -25.97 10.38 5.46
C GLY A 31 -26.89 9.29 6.04
N LEU A 32 -26.31 8.11 6.33
CA LEU A 32 -27.08 6.98 6.87
C LEU A 32 -27.65 7.27 8.25
N GLY A 33 -26.90 8.00 9.10
CA GLY A 33 -27.34 8.33 10.43
C GLY A 33 -28.50 9.33 10.47
N VAL A 34 -28.47 10.36 9.64
CA VAL A 34 -29.61 11.27 9.50
C VAL A 34 -30.84 10.52 8.99
N LEU A 35 -30.65 9.56 8.07
CA LEU A 35 -31.74 8.70 7.58
C LEU A 35 -32.32 7.81 8.67
N GLU A 36 -31.47 7.20 9.50
CA GLU A 36 -31.89 6.37 10.61
C GLU A 36 -32.82 7.14 11.52
N ILE A 37 -32.41 8.31 12.01
CA ILE A 37 -33.23 9.14 12.90
C ILE A 37 -34.47 9.64 12.18
N GLY A 38 -34.36 10.13 10.94
CA GLY A 38 -35.50 10.70 10.20
C GLY A 38 -36.59 9.68 9.87
N ILE A 39 -36.18 8.45 9.47
CA ILE A 39 -37.12 7.42 9.01
C ILE A 39 -37.64 6.53 10.17
N LEU A 40 -36.77 6.18 11.10
CA LEU A 40 -37.08 5.20 12.12
C LEU A 40 -37.56 5.85 13.44
N SER A 41 -36.91 6.94 13.85
CA SER A 41 -37.30 7.64 15.11
C SER A 41 -38.36 8.71 14.88
N GLY A 42 -38.40 9.32 13.68
CA GLY A 42 -39.37 10.35 13.33
C GLY A 42 -40.83 9.92 13.40
N PRO A 43 -41.26 8.79 12.82
CA PRO A 43 -42.63 8.31 12.91
C PRO A 43 -43.10 8.03 14.33
N THR A 44 -42.22 7.58 15.22
CA THR A 44 -42.56 7.28 16.63
C THR A 44 -42.90 8.54 17.37
N VAL A 45 -42.14 9.61 17.21
CA VAL A 45 -42.41 10.92 17.81
C VAL A 45 -43.68 11.54 17.22
N TYR A 46 -43.86 11.40 15.89
CA TYR A 46 -45.04 11.87 15.19
C TYR A 46 -46.35 11.23 15.73
N LEU A 47 -46.34 9.90 15.92
CA LEU A 47 -47.50 9.15 16.38
C LEU A 47 -47.86 9.42 17.86
N THR A 48 -46.87 9.81 18.66
CA THR A 48 -47.06 10.01 20.12
C THR A 48 -47.46 11.44 20.51
N GLU A 49 -47.10 12.47 19.71
CA GLU A 49 -47.19 13.87 20.12
C GLU A 49 -48.02 14.80 19.19
N GLY A 50 -48.68 14.29 18.16
CA GLY A 50 -49.67 15.05 17.37
C GLY A 50 -49.10 16.23 16.55
N VAL A 51 -47.96 16.06 15.89
CA VAL A 51 -47.31 17.10 15.08
C VAL A 51 -48.10 17.43 13.81
N ASN A 52 -48.14 18.70 13.40
CA ASN A 52 -48.69 19.07 12.11
C ASN A 52 -47.79 18.51 10.98
N PRO A 53 -48.28 17.58 10.11
CA PRO A 53 -47.50 16.88 9.13
C PRO A 53 -46.87 17.82 8.06
N VAL A 54 -47.56 18.92 7.71
CA VAL A 54 -47.06 19.86 6.73
C VAL A 54 -45.86 20.63 7.22
N THR A 55 -45.89 21.10 8.47
CA THR A 55 -44.77 21.82 9.06
C THR A 55 -43.57 20.90 9.28
N ALA A 56 -43.80 19.66 9.73
CA ALA A 56 -42.74 18.66 9.86
C ALA A 56 -42.09 18.34 8.53
N ALA A 57 -42.90 18.12 7.49
CA ALA A 57 -42.38 17.85 6.16
C ALA A 57 -41.53 18.99 5.60
N LEU A 58 -41.99 20.25 5.72
CA LEU A 58 -41.26 21.42 5.20
C LEU A 58 -39.90 21.62 5.88
N LEU A 59 -39.79 21.37 7.19
CA LEU A 59 -38.56 21.62 7.94
C LEU A 59 -37.59 20.44 7.92
N LEU A 60 -38.09 19.21 7.93
CA LEU A 60 -37.23 18.01 8.03
C LEU A 60 -36.93 17.36 6.69
N ALA A 61 -37.84 17.44 5.71
CA ALA A 61 -37.63 16.83 4.40
C ALA A 61 -36.33 17.27 3.70
N PRO A 62 -35.93 18.55 3.71
CA PRO A 62 -34.66 18.95 3.09
C PRO A 62 -33.45 18.27 3.69
N ILE A 63 -33.43 18.07 5.02
CA ILE A 63 -32.35 17.39 5.76
C ILE A 63 -32.30 15.91 5.34
N VAL A 64 -33.46 15.23 5.31
CA VAL A 64 -33.58 13.81 4.95
C VAL A 64 -33.22 13.59 3.48
N VAL A 65 -33.71 14.44 2.57
CA VAL A 65 -33.38 14.35 1.13
C VAL A 65 -31.87 14.51 0.91
N LEU A 66 -31.24 15.50 1.52
CA LEU A 66 -29.78 15.68 1.45
C LEU A 66 -29.04 14.45 1.98
N ALA A 67 -29.51 13.87 3.08
CA ALA A 67 -28.91 12.67 3.65
C ALA A 67 -28.98 11.46 2.71
N VAL A 68 -30.13 11.24 2.02
CA VAL A 68 -30.30 10.19 0.99
C VAL A 68 -29.27 10.38 -0.13
N VAL A 69 -29.18 11.62 -0.65
CA VAL A 69 -28.26 11.93 -1.75
C VAL A 69 -26.79 11.76 -1.31
N ILE A 70 -26.43 12.22 -0.12
CA ILE A 70 -25.08 12.06 0.45
C ILE A 70 -24.72 10.56 0.57
N ALA A 71 -25.61 9.77 1.18
CA ALA A 71 -25.40 8.34 1.35
C ALA A 71 -25.27 7.63 -0.01
N GLY A 72 -26.13 7.97 -0.99
CA GLY A 72 -26.08 7.42 -2.35
C GLY A 72 -24.78 7.75 -3.09
N VAL A 73 -24.36 9.03 -3.06
CA VAL A 73 -23.11 9.46 -3.70
C VAL A 73 -21.91 8.83 -3.02
N ALA A 74 -21.86 8.79 -1.68
CA ALA A 74 -20.77 8.17 -0.94
C ALA A 74 -20.67 6.66 -1.20
N ALA A 75 -21.78 5.93 -1.14
CA ALA A 75 -21.84 4.50 -1.45
C ALA A 75 -21.44 4.22 -2.91
N GLY A 76 -21.95 5.02 -3.87
CA GLY A 76 -21.62 4.92 -5.28
C GLY A 76 -20.13 5.12 -5.56
N THR A 77 -19.48 6.11 -4.92
CA THR A 77 -18.04 6.34 -5.08
C THR A 77 -17.20 5.21 -4.50
N ILE A 78 -17.61 4.63 -3.37
CA ILE A 78 -16.96 3.47 -2.75
C ILE A 78 -17.10 2.25 -3.66
N TYR A 79 -18.28 2.03 -4.24
CA TYR A 79 -18.57 0.92 -5.15
C TYR A 79 -17.79 1.01 -6.46
N LEU A 80 -17.79 2.18 -7.13
CA LEU A 80 -17.08 2.40 -8.40
C LEU A 80 -15.58 2.13 -8.26
N ARG A 81 -15.00 2.50 -7.13
CA ARG A 81 -13.61 2.18 -6.83
C ARG A 81 -13.35 0.68 -6.72
N ARG A 82 -14.29 -0.08 -6.14
CA ARG A 82 -14.20 -1.55 -6.03
C ARG A 82 -14.19 -2.25 -7.38
N CYS A 83 -14.95 -1.75 -8.35
CA CYS A 83 -15.09 -2.36 -9.67
C CYS A 83 -13.88 -2.14 -10.59
N GLY A 84 -12.79 -1.52 -10.11
CA GLY A 84 -11.54 -1.38 -10.87
C GLY A 84 -11.61 -0.49 -12.11
N ARG A 85 -12.69 0.30 -12.27
CA ARG A 85 -12.85 1.26 -13.37
C ARG A 85 -12.46 2.67 -12.89
N PRO A 86 -11.18 3.07 -12.99
CA PRO A 86 -10.74 4.37 -12.51
C PRO A 86 -11.09 5.46 -13.54
N GLN A 87 -12.30 5.92 -13.56
CA GLN A 87 -12.62 7.23 -14.13
C GLN A 87 -12.22 8.28 -13.08
N ARG A 88 -10.95 8.65 -13.04
CA ARG A 88 -10.39 9.60 -12.04
C ARG A 88 -11.16 10.92 -12.00
N ASP A 89 -11.56 11.41 -13.17
CA ASP A 89 -12.32 12.66 -13.26
C ASP A 89 -13.72 12.54 -12.67
N LEU A 90 -14.37 11.40 -12.84
CA LEU A 90 -15.69 11.13 -12.24
C LEU A 90 -15.57 11.08 -10.72
N LEU A 91 -14.58 10.40 -10.18
CA LEU A 91 -14.34 10.31 -8.73
C LEU A 91 -14.01 11.69 -8.14
N ARG A 92 -13.19 12.50 -8.80
CA ARG A 92 -12.87 13.89 -8.34
C ARG A 92 -14.10 14.80 -8.39
N ARG A 93 -14.97 14.65 -9.39
CA ARG A 93 -16.26 15.39 -9.46
C ARG A 93 -17.19 14.95 -8.34
N ALA A 94 -17.31 13.64 -8.10
CA ALA A 94 -18.13 13.09 -7.05
C ALA A 94 -17.64 13.51 -5.64
N ASP A 95 -16.34 13.58 -5.38
CA ASP A 95 -15.78 14.07 -4.12
C ASP A 95 -16.07 15.56 -3.90
N ARG A 96 -16.02 16.38 -4.95
CA ARG A 96 -16.42 17.81 -4.88
C ARG A 96 -17.91 17.97 -4.62
N LEU A 97 -18.72 17.17 -5.31
CA LEU A 97 -20.18 17.13 -5.11
C LEU A 97 -20.49 16.72 -3.65
N LEU A 98 -19.85 15.68 -3.15
CA LEU A 98 -20.02 15.19 -1.79
C LEU A 98 -19.68 16.26 -0.75
N ALA A 99 -18.58 16.99 -0.94
CA ALA A 99 -18.21 18.10 -0.05
C ALA A 99 -19.25 19.23 -0.09
N GLY A 100 -19.78 19.57 -1.26
CA GLY A 100 -20.85 20.56 -1.42
C GLY A 100 -22.16 20.13 -0.75
N LEU A 101 -22.56 18.87 -0.91
CA LEU A 101 -23.76 18.31 -0.28
C LEU A 101 -23.64 18.28 1.28
N LEU A 102 -22.48 17.94 1.81
CA LEU A 102 -22.21 17.97 3.24
C LEU A 102 -22.25 19.41 3.78
N ALA A 103 -21.73 20.39 3.05
CA ALA A 103 -21.81 21.80 3.40
C ALA A 103 -23.27 22.29 3.35
N ALA A 104 -24.04 21.85 2.36
CA ALA A 104 -25.47 22.16 2.28
C ALA A 104 -26.25 21.53 3.46
N LEU A 105 -25.93 20.29 3.84
CA LEU A 105 -26.54 19.65 5.02
C LEU A 105 -26.29 20.46 6.30
N LEU A 106 -25.05 20.89 6.52
CA LEU A 106 -24.69 21.78 7.64
C LEU A 106 -25.49 23.09 7.61
N GLY A 107 -25.53 23.75 6.45
CA GLY A 107 -26.26 25.02 6.30
C GLY A 107 -27.75 24.89 6.55
N VAL A 108 -28.39 23.86 6.00
CA VAL A 108 -29.82 23.58 6.19
C VAL A 108 -30.11 23.25 7.65
N TYR A 109 -29.28 22.42 8.30
CA TYR A 109 -29.46 22.10 9.72
C TYR A 109 -29.41 23.34 10.59
N VAL A 110 -28.42 24.21 10.44
CA VAL A 110 -28.30 25.47 11.19
C VAL A 110 -29.46 26.41 10.87
N ALA A 111 -29.86 26.51 9.61
CA ALA A 111 -30.99 27.35 9.19
C ALA A 111 -32.30 26.91 9.87
N VAL A 112 -32.57 25.59 9.89
CA VAL A 112 -33.76 25.05 10.58
C VAL A 112 -33.67 25.32 12.08
N ALA A 113 -32.53 25.16 12.72
CA ALA A 113 -32.33 25.52 14.13
C ALA A 113 -32.64 27.00 14.40
N CYS A 114 -32.14 27.91 13.52
CA CYS A 114 -32.41 29.33 13.63
C CYS A 114 -33.89 29.64 13.46
N VAL A 115 -34.58 28.99 12.53
CA VAL A 115 -36.04 29.16 12.34
C VAL A 115 -36.80 28.70 13.57
N LEU A 116 -36.47 27.51 14.10
CA LEU A 116 -37.10 26.99 15.31
C LEU A 116 -36.87 27.91 16.55
N ALA A 117 -35.67 28.44 16.72
CA ALA A 117 -35.37 29.40 17.77
C ALA A 117 -36.14 30.73 17.58
N ALA A 118 -36.21 31.23 16.34
CA ALA A 118 -36.91 32.49 16.02
C ALA A 118 -38.44 32.41 16.22
N THR A 119 -39.07 31.25 16.06
CA THR A 119 -40.53 31.08 16.26
C THR A 119 -40.98 31.41 17.67
N ARG A 120 -40.06 31.42 18.66
CA ARG A 120 -40.37 31.80 20.06
C ARG A 120 -40.05 33.26 20.35
N LEU A 121 -39.16 33.87 19.60
CA LEU A 121 -38.85 35.29 19.75
C LEU A 121 -39.92 36.18 19.07
N LEU A 122 -40.66 35.62 18.11
CA LEU A 122 -41.68 36.29 17.33
C LEU A 122 -43.04 35.67 17.64
N PRO A 123 -44.17 36.42 17.67
CA PRO A 123 -45.53 35.87 17.94
C PRO A 123 -46.07 35.13 16.71
N ILE A 124 -45.33 34.15 16.22
CA ILE A 124 -45.71 33.27 15.13
C ILE A 124 -46.21 31.95 15.73
N ALA A 125 -47.22 31.33 15.11
CA ALA A 125 -47.74 30.04 15.54
C ALA A 125 -46.60 29.02 15.70
N ALA A 126 -46.37 28.56 16.92
CA ALA A 126 -45.27 27.65 17.23
C ALA A 126 -45.45 26.31 16.49
N PRO A 127 -44.43 25.76 15.85
CA PRO A 127 -44.44 24.38 15.43
C PRO A 127 -44.61 23.48 16.67
N GLY A 128 -45.29 22.35 16.56
CA GLY A 128 -45.55 21.47 17.68
C GLY A 128 -44.26 21.05 18.43
N ASP A 129 -44.35 20.86 19.72
CA ASP A 129 -43.22 20.59 20.65
C ASP A 129 -42.36 19.36 20.21
N ALA A 130 -43.00 18.37 19.60
CA ALA A 130 -42.32 17.19 19.05
C ALA A 130 -41.31 17.53 17.94
N LEU A 131 -41.60 18.49 17.04
CA LEU A 131 -40.72 18.91 15.97
C LEU A 131 -39.46 19.59 16.52
N VAL A 132 -39.63 20.38 17.57
CA VAL A 132 -38.51 21.07 18.25
C VAL A 132 -37.58 20.07 18.94
N ARG A 133 -38.12 18.98 19.49
CA ARG A 133 -37.31 17.92 20.11
C ARG A 133 -36.58 17.04 19.11
N MET A 134 -37.17 16.80 17.93
CA MET A 134 -36.53 16.00 16.88
C MET A 134 -35.31 16.68 16.25
N HIS A 135 -35.33 17.99 16.11
CA HIS A 135 -34.29 18.70 15.42
C HIS A 135 -32.88 18.51 16.04
N PRO A 136 -32.67 18.65 17.35
CA PRO A 136 -31.37 18.37 17.96
C PRO A 136 -30.90 16.92 17.73
N MET A 137 -31.80 15.92 17.79
CA MET A 137 -31.51 14.53 17.57
C MET A 137 -30.96 14.27 16.13
N LEU A 138 -31.56 14.91 15.11
CA LEU A 138 -31.09 14.82 13.73
C LEU A 138 -29.64 15.34 13.53
N GLY A 139 -29.23 16.28 14.37
CA GLY A 139 -27.91 16.89 14.32
C GLY A 139 -26.81 16.11 15.01
N TRP A 140 -27.16 15.33 15.97
CA TRP A 140 -26.25 14.82 16.99
C TRP A 140 -24.94 14.30 16.50
N TYR A 141 -24.87 13.10 15.97
CA TYR A 141 -23.60 12.52 15.51
C TYR A 141 -23.27 12.83 14.05
N PHE A 142 -24.29 13.10 13.25
CA PHE A 142 -24.21 13.00 11.80
C PHE A 142 -23.90 14.34 11.14
N VAL A 143 -24.48 15.42 11.66
CA VAL A 143 -24.10 16.77 11.22
C VAL A 143 -22.70 17.11 11.72
N ILE A 144 -22.30 16.63 12.90
CA ILE A 144 -20.93 16.72 13.40
C ILE A 144 -19.95 15.95 12.49
N ALA A 145 -20.35 14.78 11.99
CA ALA A 145 -19.56 14.05 11.02
C ALA A 145 -19.39 14.85 9.70
N ALA A 146 -20.46 15.49 9.22
CA ALA A 146 -20.38 16.40 8.07
C ALA A 146 -19.43 17.58 8.34
N ALA A 147 -19.52 18.19 9.50
CA ALA A 147 -18.62 19.27 9.92
C ALA A 147 -17.15 18.82 9.96
N ALA A 148 -16.87 17.59 10.41
CA ALA A 148 -15.52 17.03 10.42
C ALA A 148 -14.90 16.93 9.02
N VAL A 149 -15.73 16.66 8.00
CA VAL A 149 -15.25 16.55 6.61
C VAL A 149 -15.09 17.91 5.93
N VAL A 150 -16.06 18.81 6.15
CA VAL A 150 -16.15 20.10 5.42
C VAL A 150 -15.25 21.16 6.03
N LEU A 151 -15.23 21.26 7.36
CA LEU A 151 -14.56 22.34 8.07
C LEU A 151 -13.06 22.05 8.24
N THR A 152 -12.25 23.11 8.28
CA THR A 152 -10.84 23.00 8.68
C THR A 152 -10.71 22.68 10.16
N ARG A 153 -9.54 22.18 10.58
CA ARG A 153 -9.29 21.73 11.95
C ARG A 153 -9.68 22.77 13.01
N ARG A 154 -9.38 24.05 12.77
CA ARG A 154 -9.71 25.15 13.70
C ARG A 154 -11.21 25.35 13.83
N TRP A 155 -11.95 25.31 12.71
CA TRP A 155 -13.39 25.56 12.68
C TRP A 155 -14.25 24.40 13.15
N ARG A 156 -13.72 23.15 13.17
CA ARG A 156 -14.48 21.97 13.62
C ARG A 156 -14.94 22.11 15.06
N PHE A 157 -14.02 22.43 15.97
CA PHE A 157 -14.34 22.61 17.39
C PHE A 157 -15.16 23.87 17.65
N MET A 158 -14.80 24.97 16.97
CA MET A 158 -15.55 26.22 17.08
C MET A 158 -17.00 26.05 16.62
N PHE A 159 -17.26 25.25 15.61
CA PHE A 159 -18.62 24.95 15.14
C PHE A 159 -19.46 24.29 16.25
N VAL A 160 -18.93 23.27 16.93
CA VAL A 160 -19.63 22.57 18.01
C VAL A 160 -19.94 23.55 19.16
N VAL A 161 -18.96 24.34 19.56
CA VAL A 161 -19.14 25.32 20.66
C VAL A 161 -20.12 26.42 20.27
N ALA A 162 -20.05 26.94 19.03
CA ALA A 162 -20.96 27.99 18.55
C ALA A 162 -22.42 27.49 18.37
N LEU A 163 -22.59 26.18 18.09
CA LEU A 163 -23.92 25.58 17.95
C LEU A 163 -24.63 25.42 19.31
N ALA A 164 -23.91 25.27 20.42
CA ALA A 164 -24.46 25.01 21.72
C ALA A 164 -25.51 26.05 22.19
N PRO A 165 -25.28 27.37 22.13
CA PRO A 165 -26.28 28.35 22.56
C PRO A 165 -27.54 28.32 21.68
N LEU A 166 -27.39 28.01 20.38
CA LEU A 166 -28.54 27.87 19.51
C LEU A 166 -29.38 26.64 19.86
N LEU A 167 -28.75 25.51 20.20
CA LEU A 167 -29.43 24.29 20.66
C LEU A 167 -30.10 24.50 22.05
N VAL A 168 -29.48 25.26 22.97
CA VAL A 168 -30.10 25.66 24.24
C VAL A 168 -31.39 26.43 23.96
N MET A 169 -31.37 27.39 23.04
CA MET A 169 -32.58 28.15 22.68
C MET A 169 -33.64 27.22 22.04
N VAL A 170 -33.28 26.31 21.17
CA VAL A 170 -34.21 25.35 20.57
C VAL A 170 -34.83 24.46 21.64
N ASN A 171 -34.07 23.91 22.58
CA ASN A 171 -34.59 23.09 23.68
C ASN A 171 -35.45 23.88 24.68
N ALA A 172 -35.03 25.08 25.06
CA ALA A 172 -35.82 25.96 25.92
C ALA A 172 -37.19 26.27 25.29
N THR A 173 -37.28 26.31 23.97
CA THR A 173 -38.57 26.51 23.29
C THR A 173 -39.50 25.31 23.39
N ALA A 174 -38.97 24.09 23.55
CA ALA A 174 -39.74 22.86 23.67
C ALA A 174 -40.40 22.73 25.06
N ILE A 175 -39.76 23.28 26.10
CA ILE A 175 -40.22 23.15 27.52
C ILE A 175 -41.03 24.37 27.96
N GLY A 176 -41.09 25.42 27.15
CA GLY A 176 -41.85 26.66 27.45
C GLY A 176 -41.12 27.65 28.35
N GLU A 177 -40.12 27.22 29.09
CA GLU A 177 -39.25 28.05 29.94
C GLU A 177 -37.80 27.60 29.87
N LEU A 178 -36.88 28.55 30.10
CA LEU A 178 -35.46 28.26 30.17
C LEU A 178 -35.15 27.62 31.54
N GLN A 179 -35.33 26.30 31.63
CA GLN A 179 -35.05 25.54 32.83
C GLN A 179 -33.60 25.04 32.83
N PHE A 180 -33.07 24.78 34.04
CA PHE A 180 -31.73 24.24 34.21
C PHE A 180 -31.51 22.91 33.44
N VAL A 181 -32.56 22.06 33.36
CA VAL A 181 -32.59 20.79 32.65
C VAL A 181 -32.29 20.97 31.16
N SER A 182 -32.83 22.01 30.49
CA SER A 182 -32.58 22.23 29.07
C SER A 182 -31.14 22.67 28.77
N VAL A 183 -30.51 23.37 29.71
CA VAL A 183 -29.09 23.76 29.60
C VAL A 183 -28.17 22.55 29.76
N GLU A 184 -28.51 21.70 30.71
CA GLU A 184 -27.80 20.45 31.00
C GLU A 184 -27.81 19.49 29.81
N ASP A 185 -28.99 19.24 29.24
CA ASP A 185 -29.14 18.39 28.04
C ASP A 185 -28.19 18.85 26.92
N VAL A 186 -28.17 20.16 26.64
CA VAL A 186 -27.29 20.71 25.57
C VAL A 186 -25.82 20.63 25.95
N MET A 187 -25.46 20.81 27.22
CA MET A 187 -24.05 20.68 27.65
C MET A 187 -23.54 19.26 27.53
N LEU A 188 -24.37 18.26 27.87
CA LEU A 188 -24.05 16.84 27.67
C LEU A 188 -23.93 16.49 26.19
N ASP A 189 -24.86 16.96 25.38
CA ASP A 189 -24.80 16.81 23.92
C ASP A 189 -23.56 17.44 23.34
N MET A 190 -23.22 18.64 23.78
CA MET A 190 -22.01 19.33 23.37
C MET A 190 -20.76 18.53 23.72
N ALA A 191 -20.66 17.96 24.90
CA ALA A 191 -19.50 17.15 25.30
C ALA A 191 -19.38 15.91 24.46
N THR A 192 -20.48 15.22 24.17
CA THR A 192 -20.50 14.04 23.26
C THR A 192 -20.15 14.42 21.84
N ASN A 193 -20.64 15.55 21.34
CA ASN A 193 -20.31 16.07 20.02
C ASN A 193 -18.84 16.49 19.92
N LEU A 194 -18.26 17.08 20.98
CA LEU A 194 -16.82 17.38 21.02
C LEU A 194 -15.96 16.11 21.00
N ALA A 195 -16.37 15.08 21.70
CA ALA A 195 -15.70 13.77 21.66
C ALA A 195 -15.78 13.16 20.25
N THR A 196 -16.94 13.18 19.61
CA THR A 196 -17.17 12.68 18.26
C THR A 196 -16.33 13.44 17.23
N ILE A 197 -16.32 14.78 17.25
CA ILE A 197 -15.51 15.57 16.31
C ILE A 197 -14.02 15.38 16.56
N GLY A 198 -13.63 15.15 17.80
CA GLY A 198 -12.27 14.77 18.19
C GLY A 198 -11.85 13.44 17.54
N ALA A 199 -12.68 12.41 17.70
CA ALA A 199 -12.44 11.08 17.13
C ALA A 199 -12.35 11.11 15.59
N LEU A 200 -13.28 11.80 14.94
CA LEU A 200 -13.28 11.94 13.48
C LEU A 200 -12.10 12.77 12.97
N THR A 201 -11.73 13.83 13.70
CA THR A 201 -10.55 14.65 13.37
C THR A 201 -9.26 13.82 13.48
N TRP A 202 -9.15 13.02 14.53
CA TRP A 202 -8.04 12.12 14.75
C TRP A 202 -7.97 11.04 13.64
N LEU A 203 -9.10 10.43 13.26
CA LEU A 203 -9.15 9.45 12.16
C LEU A 203 -8.69 10.05 10.81
N LEU A 204 -9.11 11.28 10.52
CA LEU A 204 -8.65 11.99 9.33
C LEU A 204 -7.14 12.31 9.37
N GLN A 205 -6.58 12.65 10.53
CA GLN A 205 -5.16 12.86 10.72
C GLN A 205 -4.36 11.56 10.55
N LEU A 206 -4.87 10.45 11.09
CA LEU A 206 -4.25 9.13 10.91
C LEU A 206 -4.14 8.77 9.42
N ALA A 207 -5.20 9.04 8.66
CA ALA A 207 -5.18 8.85 7.21
C ALA A 207 -4.15 9.75 6.49
N GLU A 208 -4.02 11.02 6.90
CA GLU A 208 -3.02 11.95 6.36
C GLU A 208 -1.59 11.50 6.65
N THR A 209 -1.30 11.05 7.87
CA THR A 209 0.03 10.55 8.25
C THR A 209 0.38 9.25 7.52
N SER A 210 -0.61 8.39 7.29
CA SER A 210 -0.43 7.16 6.50
C SER A 210 -0.12 7.46 5.04
N ASP A 211 -0.78 8.44 4.44
CA ASP A 211 -0.49 8.90 3.07
C ASP A 211 0.93 9.48 2.97
N ALA A 212 1.35 10.30 3.94
CA ALA A 212 2.68 10.92 3.97
C ALA A 212 3.80 9.88 4.14
N SER A 213 3.65 8.95 5.09
CA SER A 213 4.64 7.88 5.32
C SER A 213 4.76 6.96 4.11
N GLY A 214 3.65 6.61 3.47
CA GLY A 214 3.65 5.83 2.23
C GLY A 214 4.34 6.55 1.06
N ALA A 215 4.21 7.88 0.96
CA ALA A 215 4.91 8.67 -0.04
C ALA A 215 6.43 8.69 0.21
N GLN A 216 6.86 8.83 1.46
CA GLN A 216 8.27 8.82 1.83
C GLN A 216 8.92 7.45 1.57
N GLN A 217 8.27 6.36 1.95
CA GLN A 217 8.77 5.00 1.68
C GLN A 217 8.94 4.74 0.17
N ARG A 218 8.00 5.21 -0.64
CA ARG A 218 8.10 5.11 -2.11
C ARG A 218 9.31 5.87 -2.66
N ALA A 219 9.52 7.11 -2.22
CA ALA A 219 10.64 7.92 -2.64
C ALA A 219 11.98 7.23 -2.29
N GLN A 220 12.11 6.69 -1.09
CA GLN A 220 13.30 5.94 -0.66
C GLN A 220 13.52 4.67 -1.47
N ALA A 221 12.46 3.91 -1.78
CA ALA A 221 12.57 2.70 -2.61
C ALA A 221 13.04 3.00 -4.04
N VAL A 222 12.53 4.09 -4.65
CA VAL A 222 12.95 4.55 -5.97
C VAL A 222 14.42 4.98 -5.97
N GLU A 223 14.85 5.73 -4.96
CA GLU A 223 16.24 6.17 -4.84
C GLU A 223 17.21 5.00 -4.64
N LEU A 224 16.84 4.04 -3.79
CA LEU A 224 17.64 2.84 -3.57
C LEU A 224 17.78 2.02 -4.87
N ALA A 225 16.69 1.83 -5.60
CA ALA A 225 16.70 1.12 -6.88
C ALA A 225 17.59 1.82 -7.91
N ALA A 226 17.55 3.15 -7.99
CA ALA A 226 18.39 3.93 -8.88
C ALA A 226 19.89 3.78 -8.52
N ARG A 227 20.25 3.83 -7.23
CA ARG A 227 21.63 3.61 -6.77
C ARG A 227 22.14 2.19 -7.13
N GLN A 228 21.32 1.17 -6.89
CA GLN A 228 21.68 -0.21 -7.26
C GLN A 228 21.84 -0.40 -8.77
N ALA A 229 20.96 0.23 -9.56
CA ALA A 229 21.08 0.19 -11.02
C ALA A 229 22.35 0.89 -11.51
N ASN A 230 22.69 2.04 -10.92
CA ASN A 230 23.94 2.75 -11.21
C ASN A 230 25.16 1.86 -10.98
N THR A 231 25.26 1.23 -9.80
CA THR A 231 26.40 0.33 -9.50
C THR A 231 26.47 -0.83 -10.50
N ARG A 232 25.34 -1.47 -10.81
CA ARG A 232 25.31 -2.57 -11.79
C ARG A 232 25.73 -2.10 -13.19
N ALA A 233 25.15 -0.99 -13.68
CA ALA A 233 25.48 -0.46 -15.00
C ALA A 233 26.97 -0.08 -15.12
N GLN A 234 27.57 0.45 -14.04
CA GLN A 234 29.01 0.70 -13.98
C GLN A 234 29.83 -0.60 -14.07
N HIS A 235 29.44 -1.65 -13.35
CA HIS A 235 30.10 -2.94 -13.41
C HIS A 235 29.99 -3.57 -14.80
N GLU A 236 28.82 -3.55 -15.41
CA GLU A 236 28.57 -4.08 -16.76
C GLU A 236 29.40 -3.31 -17.81
N ALA A 237 29.40 -1.97 -17.75
CA ALA A 237 30.22 -1.15 -18.63
C ALA A 237 31.73 -1.45 -18.45
N ASN A 238 32.19 -1.60 -17.21
CA ASN A 238 33.59 -1.92 -16.93
C ASN A 238 33.99 -3.31 -17.46
N SER A 239 33.12 -4.33 -17.28
CA SER A 239 33.33 -5.67 -17.81
C SER A 239 33.41 -5.65 -19.35
N PHE A 240 32.48 -4.94 -19.99
CA PHE A 240 32.47 -4.78 -21.43
C PHE A 240 33.75 -4.13 -21.95
N ILE A 241 34.20 -3.03 -21.34
CA ILE A 241 35.43 -2.34 -21.69
C ILE A 241 36.63 -3.27 -21.51
N HIS A 242 36.66 -4.02 -20.40
CA HIS A 242 37.76 -4.96 -20.14
C HIS A 242 37.84 -6.08 -21.19
N ASP A 243 36.72 -6.73 -21.52
CA ASP A 243 36.69 -7.94 -22.32
C ASP A 243 36.87 -7.64 -23.83
N HIS A 244 36.31 -6.54 -24.32
CA HIS A 244 36.31 -6.22 -25.74
C HIS A 244 37.31 -5.14 -26.13
N ILE A 245 37.49 -4.12 -25.33
CA ILE A 245 38.25 -2.93 -25.69
C ILE A 245 39.73 -3.05 -25.25
N LEU A 246 39.94 -3.37 -23.95
CA LEU A 246 41.30 -3.49 -23.43
C LEU A 246 42.07 -4.60 -24.11
N SER A 247 41.43 -5.75 -24.37
CA SER A 247 42.05 -6.87 -25.08
C SER A 247 42.54 -6.47 -26.49
N ALA A 248 41.74 -5.70 -27.24
CA ALA A 248 42.13 -5.19 -28.56
C ALA A 248 43.27 -4.16 -28.46
N LEU A 249 43.24 -3.25 -27.48
CA LEU A 249 44.30 -2.25 -27.28
C LEU A 249 45.63 -2.90 -26.86
N ILE A 250 45.62 -3.93 -26.00
CA ILE A 250 46.79 -4.72 -25.59
C ILE A 250 47.39 -5.43 -26.80
N ALA A 251 46.56 -6.02 -27.65
CA ALA A 251 47.02 -6.67 -28.87
C ALA A 251 47.78 -5.70 -29.80
N VAL A 252 47.27 -4.47 -29.94
CA VAL A 252 47.93 -3.40 -30.71
C VAL A 252 49.20 -2.92 -30.03
N ALA A 253 49.22 -2.71 -28.73
CA ALA A 253 50.38 -2.22 -27.95
C ALA A 253 51.55 -3.21 -28.03
N ASN A 254 51.26 -4.51 -27.86
CA ASN A 254 52.28 -5.57 -27.88
C ASN A 254 52.76 -5.95 -29.28
N GLY A 255 52.07 -5.47 -30.32
CA GLY A 255 52.48 -5.68 -31.73
C GLY A 255 52.49 -7.15 -32.13
N LEU A 256 51.36 -7.85 -31.98
CA LEU A 256 51.19 -9.23 -32.43
C LEU A 256 51.69 -9.42 -33.86
N PRO A 257 52.44 -10.50 -34.13
CA PRO A 257 53.06 -10.74 -35.47
C PRO A 257 52.02 -11.03 -36.56
N ASP A 258 50.83 -11.52 -36.18
CA ASP A 258 49.74 -11.80 -37.15
C ASP A 258 48.86 -10.55 -37.36
N ARG A 259 49.06 -9.92 -38.50
CA ARG A 259 48.29 -8.74 -38.93
C ARG A 259 46.81 -9.05 -39.17
N THR A 260 46.47 -10.28 -39.52
CA THR A 260 45.08 -10.69 -39.78
C THR A 260 44.29 -10.79 -38.46
N ALA A 261 44.91 -11.41 -37.45
CA ALA A 261 44.33 -11.50 -36.10
C ALA A 261 44.15 -10.11 -35.47
N LEU A 262 45.13 -9.21 -35.64
CA LEU A 262 45.09 -7.84 -35.11
C LEU A 262 43.98 -7.02 -35.77
N ARG A 263 43.80 -7.17 -37.09
CA ARG A 263 42.72 -6.53 -37.83
C ARG A 263 41.35 -7.06 -37.43
N GLY A 264 41.24 -8.37 -37.23
CA GLY A 264 40.02 -9.03 -36.75
C GLY A 264 39.61 -8.52 -35.37
N SER A 265 40.54 -8.45 -34.42
CA SER A 265 40.26 -7.90 -33.06
C SER A 265 39.83 -6.45 -33.10
N ALA A 266 40.42 -5.61 -33.97
CA ALA A 266 40.03 -4.22 -34.11
C ALA A 266 38.62 -4.07 -34.72
N HIS A 267 38.26 -4.88 -35.70
CA HIS A 267 36.89 -4.91 -36.25
C HIS A 267 35.88 -5.36 -35.20
N GLN A 268 36.18 -6.45 -34.51
CA GLN A 268 35.31 -6.97 -33.48
C GLN A 268 35.03 -5.94 -32.36
N ALA A 269 36.06 -5.21 -31.89
CA ALA A 269 35.89 -4.15 -30.89
C ALA A 269 35.07 -2.97 -31.43
N LEU A 270 35.25 -2.57 -32.70
CA LEU A 270 34.45 -1.52 -33.34
C LEU A 270 33.00 -1.94 -33.55
N ASP A 271 32.75 -3.17 -33.96
CA ASP A 271 31.41 -3.73 -34.16
C ASP A 271 30.67 -3.83 -32.81
N SER A 272 31.35 -4.28 -31.75
CA SER A 272 30.80 -4.31 -30.40
C SER A 272 30.42 -2.91 -29.90
N LEU A 273 31.25 -1.89 -30.11
CA LEU A 273 30.94 -0.49 -29.78
C LEU A 273 29.80 0.09 -30.63
N SER A 274 29.52 -0.44 -31.79
CA SER A 274 28.47 0.02 -32.71
C SER A 274 27.13 -0.68 -32.43
N ALA A 275 27.17 -1.96 -32.08
CA ALA A 275 26.00 -2.78 -31.81
C ALA A 275 25.20 -2.27 -30.58
N GLU A 276 25.88 -1.71 -29.59
CA GLU A 276 25.26 -1.22 -28.33
C GLU A 276 24.39 0.05 -28.50
N THR A 277 24.45 0.70 -29.67
CA THR A 277 23.63 1.89 -30.00
C THR A 277 22.32 1.55 -30.70
N ALA A 278 22.12 0.31 -31.11
CA ALA A 278 20.86 -0.13 -31.70
C ALA A 278 19.90 -0.50 -30.57
N VAL A 279 18.77 0.19 -30.49
CA VAL A 279 17.63 -0.23 -29.65
C VAL A 279 17.31 -1.66 -30.09
N ALA A 280 17.70 -2.62 -29.27
CA ALA A 280 17.56 -4.03 -29.61
C ALA A 280 16.08 -4.41 -29.61
N SER A 281 15.53 -4.76 -30.76
CA SER A 281 14.16 -5.24 -30.89
C SER A 281 13.99 -6.60 -30.21
N PRO A 282 12.82 -6.90 -29.63
CA PRO A 282 12.56 -8.23 -29.09
C PRO A 282 12.87 -9.35 -30.08
N VAL A 283 13.49 -10.40 -29.60
CA VAL A 283 13.89 -11.57 -30.43
C VAL A 283 12.76 -12.62 -30.33
N ALA A 284 12.28 -13.08 -31.47
CA ALA A 284 11.32 -14.17 -31.56
C ALA A 284 11.97 -15.50 -31.18
N ALA A 285 11.28 -16.38 -30.47
CA ALA A 285 11.79 -17.70 -30.07
C ALA A 285 12.28 -18.52 -31.30
N ARG A 286 11.54 -18.45 -32.40
CA ARG A 286 11.93 -19.08 -33.68
C ARG A 286 13.31 -18.64 -34.13
N THR A 287 13.59 -17.34 -34.10
CA THR A 287 14.88 -16.78 -34.49
C THR A 287 16.00 -17.29 -33.60
N LEU A 288 15.80 -17.20 -32.27
CA LEU A 288 16.75 -17.73 -31.29
C LEU A 288 17.06 -19.21 -31.53
N LEU A 289 16.03 -20.07 -31.66
CA LEU A 289 16.23 -21.51 -31.82
C LEU A 289 16.96 -21.85 -33.12
N ASN A 290 16.66 -21.13 -34.20
CA ASN A 290 17.36 -21.30 -35.49
C ASN A 290 18.81 -20.82 -35.44
N ASP A 291 19.09 -19.69 -34.79
CA ASP A 291 20.44 -19.15 -34.67
C ASP A 291 21.31 -20.07 -33.80
N VAL A 292 20.76 -20.58 -32.67
CA VAL A 292 21.45 -21.56 -31.81
C VAL A 292 21.72 -22.84 -32.60
N ALA A 293 20.75 -23.38 -33.34
CA ALA A 293 20.92 -24.57 -34.16
C ALA A 293 21.99 -24.36 -35.26
N GLY A 294 22.00 -23.18 -35.88
CA GLY A 294 23.03 -22.80 -36.86
C GLY A 294 24.45 -22.74 -36.27
N CYS A 295 24.58 -22.14 -35.09
CA CYS A 295 25.86 -22.10 -34.35
C CYS A 295 26.34 -23.50 -33.96
N LEU A 296 25.44 -24.38 -33.51
CA LEU A 296 25.78 -25.76 -33.15
C LEU A 296 26.24 -26.58 -34.35
N ALA A 297 25.57 -26.45 -35.51
CA ALA A 297 25.99 -27.11 -36.77
C ALA A 297 27.36 -26.64 -37.23
N ALA A 298 27.74 -25.38 -37.02
CA ALA A 298 29.06 -24.85 -37.34
C ALA A 298 30.18 -25.30 -36.37
N MET A 299 29.82 -25.69 -35.11
CA MET A 299 30.83 -26.10 -34.12
C MET A 299 31.34 -27.52 -34.29
N ALA A 300 30.49 -28.50 -34.57
CA ALA A 300 30.85 -29.88 -34.78
C ALA A 300 29.71 -30.65 -35.46
N GLY A 301 30.05 -31.46 -36.48
CA GLY A 301 29.10 -32.23 -37.29
C GLY A 301 28.48 -33.45 -36.57
N ASP A 302 28.96 -33.79 -35.39
CA ASP A 302 28.50 -34.93 -34.57
C ASP A 302 27.46 -34.56 -33.50
N ILE A 303 26.96 -33.32 -33.52
CA ILE A 303 25.94 -32.84 -32.59
C ILE A 303 24.57 -33.04 -33.23
N ARG A 304 23.72 -33.89 -32.62
CA ARG A 304 22.33 -34.04 -33.04
C ARG A 304 21.49 -32.90 -32.43
N THR A 305 20.85 -32.10 -33.28
CA THR A 305 20.03 -30.98 -32.86
C THR A 305 18.57 -31.25 -33.24
N ASP A 306 17.66 -31.26 -32.24
CA ASP A 306 16.21 -31.42 -32.41
C ASP A 306 15.53 -30.11 -32.02
N VAL A 307 14.75 -29.50 -32.95
CA VAL A 307 14.07 -28.22 -32.73
C VAL A 307 12.55 -28.43 -32.72
N VAL A 308 11.89 -28.05 -31.64
CA VAL A 308 10.42 -28.15 -31.46
C VAL A 308 9.85 -26.78 -31.12
N LEU A 309 9.12 -26.17 -32.06
CA LEU A 309 8.45 -24.87 -31.86
C LEU A 309 6.95 -25.08 -31.80
N ALA A 310 6.41 -25.25 -30.58
CA ALA A 310 4.97 -25.39 -30.34
C ALA A 310 4.30 -24.04 -30.11
N ARG A 311 5.03 -23.04 -29.58
CA ARG A 311 4.51 -21.68 -29.35
C ARG A 311 5.59 -20.63 -29.58
N GLU A 312 5.18 -19.51 -30.18
CA GLU A 312 6.05 -18.35 -30.38
C GLU A 312 6.08 -17.47 -29.13
N HIS A 313 7.25 -17.00 -28.75
CA HIS A 313 7.46 -16.04 -27.68
C HIS A 313 8.39 -14.93 -28.15
N GLU A 314 8.10 -13.72 -27.77
CA GLU A 314 9.04 -12.61 -27.88
C GLU A 314 9.81 -12.47 -26.57
N MET A 315 11.12 -12.33 -26.66
CA MET A 315 11.98 -12.20 -25.49
C MET A 315 12.91 -10.99 -25.64
N PRO A 316 13.33 -10.39 -24.53
CA PRO A 316 14.38 -9.38 -24.55
C PRO A 316 15.65 -9.94 -25.19
N PRO A 317 16.40 -9.14 -25.95
CA PRO A 317 17.62 -9.60 -26.63
C PRO A 317 18.69 -10.10 -25.64
N GLU A 318 18.75 -9.53 -24.45
CA GLU A 318 19.65 -9.97 -23.37
C GLU A 318 19.34 -11.42 -22.94
N VAL A 319 18.05 -11.78 -22.92
CA VAL A 319 17.61 -13.16 -22.64
C VAL A 319 18.03 -14.09 -23.76
N ALA A 320 17.81 -13.68 -25.01
CA ALA A 320 18.19 -14.47 -26.17
C ALA A 320 19.71 -14.70 -26.21
N GLN A 321 20.49 -13.66 -25.92
CA GLN A 321 21.94 -13.73 -25.85
C GLN A 321 22.39 -14.66 -24.71
N ALA A 322 21.87 -14.49 -23.52
CA ALA A 322 22.21 -15.33 -22.36
C ALA A 322 21.93 -16.81 -22.60
N ILE A 323 20.78 -17.14 -23.21
CA ILE A 323 20.44 -18.52 -23.59
C ILE A 323 21.42 -19.07 -24.61
N THR A 324 21.75 -18.28 -25.66
CA THR A 324 22.69 -18.68 -26.70
C THR A 324 24.07 -18.97 -26.11
N GLU A 325 24.63 -18.04 -25.35
CA GLU A 325 25.95 -18.17 -24.73
C GLU A 325 26.03 -19.34 -23.75
N ALA A 326 25.00 -19.52 -22.91
CA ALA A 326 24.93 -20.63 -21.98
C ALA A 326 24.84 -21.99 -22.67
N THR A 327 24.12 -22.07 -23.81
CA THR A 327 24.02 -23.29 -24.64
C THR A 327 25.34 -23.62 -25.26
N LEU A 328 25.99 -22.64 -25.91
CA LEU A 328 27.30 -22.83 -26.56
C LEU A 328 28.40 -23.20 -25.56
N GLU A 329 28.34 -22.63 -24.35
CA GLU A 329 29.26 -22.97 -23.26
C GLU A 329 29.07 -24.42 -22.78
N ALA A 330 27.79 -24.85 -22.59
CA ALA A 330 27.48 -26.23 -22.23
C ALA A 330 27.99 -27.24 -23.25
N VAL A 331 27.82 -26.93 -24.55
CA VAL A 331 28.31 -27.77 -25.64
C VAL A 331 29.85 -27.77 -25.72
N ARG A 332 30.52 -26.61 -25.56
CA ARG A 332 32.00 -26.55 -25.51
C ARG A 332 32.54 -27.39 -24.36
N ASN A 333 31.85 -27.38 -23.21
CA ASN A 333 32.25 -28.20 -22.07
C ASN A 333 32.12 -29.69 -22.38
N SER A 334 31.02 -30.10 -23.00
CA SER A 334 30.87 -31.48 -23.44
C SER A 334 31.98 -31.88 -24.45
N LEU A 335 32.29 -31.01 -25.44
CA LEU A 335 33.34 -31.26 -26.40
C LEU A 335 34.74 -31.41 -25.76
N ARG A 336 35.03 -30.58 -24.73
CA ARG A 336 36.35 -30.62 -24.05
C ARG A 336 36.49 -31.73 -23.04
N HIS A 337 35.41 -32.09 -22.35
CA HIS A 337 35.47 -32.86 -21.12
C HIS A 337 34.74 -34.21 -21.14
N ALA A 338 33.78 -34.43 -22.05
CA ALA A 338 32.98 -35.64 -22.06
C ALA A 338 33.69 -36.87 -22.65
N GLY A 339 34.63 -36.66 -23.60
CA GLY A 339 35.32 -37.73 -24.33
C GLY A 339 36.52 -38.35 -23.62
N ASN A 340 36.75 -39.66 -23.80
CA ASN A 340 37.97 -40.36 -23.59
C ASN A 340 38.44 -40.86 -24.98
N LYS A 341 39.73 -41.09 -25.20
CA LYS A 341 40.32 -41.38 -26.55
C LYS A 341 39.73 -42.61 -27.25
N ASP A 342 39.01 -43.48 -26.53
CA ASP A 342 38.58 -44.78 -27.02
C ASP A 342 37.04 -44.98 -27.08
N THR A 343 36.19 -43.98 -26.68
CA THR A 343 34.75 -44.11 -26.73
C THR A 343 34.08 -42.94 -27.45
N PRO A 344 33.28 -43.21 -28.52
CA PRO A 344 32.53 -42.15 -29.20
C PRO A 344 31.47 -41.56 -28.31
N VAL A 345 31.47 -40.24 -28.14
CA VAL A 345 30.46 -39.51 -27.34
C VAL A 345 29.35 -39.00 -28.23
N THR A 346 28.13 -39.43 -27.94
CA THR A 346 26.93 -38.90 -28.63
C THR A 346 26.44 -37.66 -27.88
N ARG A 347 26.18 -36.58 -28.62
CA ARG A 347 25.68 -35.29 -28.11
C ARG A 347 24.33 -34.97 -28.72
N THR A 348 23.38 -34.67 -27.90
CA THR A 348 22.01 -34.28 -28.34
C THR A 348 21.65 -32.97 -27.71
N VAL A 349 21.20 -32.01 -28.53
CA VAL A 349 20.68 -30.72 -28.08
C VAL A 349 19.23 -30.62 -28.50
N THR A 350 18.34 -30.53 -27.55
CA THR A 350 16.90 -30.37 -27.77
C THR A 350 16.50 -28.94 -27.48
N LEU A 351 15.98 -28.25 -28.48
CA LEU A 351 15.55 -26.84 -28.41
C LEU A 351 14.03 -26.81 -28.49
N THR A 352 13.36 -26.39 -27.41
CA THR A 352 11.89 -26.41 -27.31
C THR A 352 11.34 -25.05 -26.95
N SER A 353 10.27 -24.62 -27.66
CA SER A 353 9.44 -23.47 -27.25
C SER A 353 7.99 -23.91 -27.17
N ASP A 354 7.42 -23.88 -25.97
CA ASP A 354 6.08 -24.33 -25.65
C ASP A 354 5.26 -23.29 -24.81
N ALA A 355 4.10 -23.69 -24.28
CA ALA A 355 3.29 -22.82 -23.44
C ALA A 355 3.99 -22.36 -22.15
N CYS A 356 5.05 -23.06 -21.72
CA CYS A 356 5.81 -22.77 -20.51
C CYS A 356 7.00 -21.84 -20.76
N GLY A 357 7.35 -21.54 -22.01
CA GLY A 357 8.49 -20.72 -22.41
C GLY A 357 9.49 -21.45 -23.28
N VAL A 358 10.76 -21.08 -23.18
CA VAL A 358 11.85 -21.69 -23.94
C VAL A 358 12.68 -22.61 -23.03
N THR A 359 12.89 -23.84 -23.48
CA THR A 359 13.72 -24.84 -22.80
C THR A 359 14.76 -25.39 -23.76
N ILE A 360 16.03 -25.43 -23.34
CA ILE A 360 17.12 -26.04 -24.09
C ILE A 360 17.75 -27.13 -23.21
N GLU A 361 17.90 -28.32 -23.75
CA GLU A 361 18.54 -29.45 -23.08
C GLU A 361 19.77 -29.91 -23.88
N VAL A 362 20.92 -29.87 -23.25
CA VAL A 362 22.20 -30.36 -23.79
C VAL A 362 22.57 -31.64 -23.06
N ASN A 363 22.54 -32.76 -23.78
CA ASN A 363 22.82 -34.08 -23.24
C ASN A 363 24.05 -34.70 -23.90
N ASP A 364 24.95 -35.30 -23.11
CA ASP A 364 26.00 -36.17 -23.58
C ASP A 364 26.04 -37.47 -22.79
N ASN A 365 26.53 -38.54 -23.43
CA ASN A 365 26.77 -39.85 -22.80
C ASN A 365 28.23 -40.07 -22.46
N GLY A 366 28.97 -38.99 -22.18
CA GLY A 366 30.39 -39.02 -21.85
C GLY A 366 30.71 -39.55 -20.44
N ARG A 367 31.91 -39.27 -19.97
CA ARG A 367 32.39 -39.74 -18.65
C ARG A 367 31.69 -39.15 -17.45
N GLY A 368 30.91 -38.09 -17.62
CA GLY A 368 30.23 -37.41 -16.51
C GLY A 368 31.17 -36.82 -15.44
N PHE A 369 30.61 -36.24 -14.42
CA PHE A 369 31.33 -35.70 -13.26
C PHE A 369 30.38 -35.60 -12.03
N GLU A 370 30.95 -35.43 -10.84
CA GLU A 370 30.18 -35.21 -9.62
C GLU A 370 29.99 -33.70 -9.38
N PRO A 371 28.77 -33.18 -9.47
CA PRO A 371 28.49 -31.75 -9.35
C PRO A 371 28.91 -31.19 -7.97
N ALA A 372 28.83 -31.96 -6.89
CA ALA A 372 29.21 -31.54 -5.53
C ALA A 372 30.72 -31.35 -5.36
N ALA A 373 31.55 -32.06 -6.10
CA ALA A 373 32.99 -31.96 -6.05
C ALA A 373 33.55 -30.73 -6.81
N ALA A 374 32.77 -30.12 -7.70
CA ALA A 374 33.15 -28.94 -8.50
C ALA A 374 33.04 -27.61 -7.72
N GLY A 375 32.58 -27.61 -6.46
CA GLY A 375 32.07 -26.44 -5.73
C GLY A 375 32.99 -25.76 -4.71
N CYS A 376 34.25 -26.13 -4.55
CA CYS A 376 35.13 -25.43 -3.61
C CYS A 376 36.46 -25.00 -4.26
N GLY A 377 36.56 -23.77 -4.69
CA GLY A 377 37.83 -23.07 -4.84
C GLY A 377 38.41 -22.78 -6.21
N ARG A 378 37.69 -23.04 -7.33
CA ARG A 378 38.03 -22.49 -8.66
C ARG A 378 36.75 -21.99 -9.31
N HIS A 379 36.79 -20.85 -10.04
CA HIS A 379 35.70 -20.34 -10.87
C HIS A 379 35.35 -21.39 -11.95
N GLY A 380 34.62 -22.42 -11.53
CA GLY A 380 34.30 -23.58 -12.36
C GLY A 380 33.11 -23.24 -13.26
N VAL A 381 33.18 -23.72 -14.44
CA VAL A 381 32.29 -23.62 -15.60
C VAL A 381 30.81 -23.78 -15.30
N SER A 382 30.41 -24.50 -14.27
CA SER A 382 29.02 -24.64 -13.85
C SER A 382 28.45 -23.35 -13.21
N GLY A 383 29.28 -22.54 -12.54
CA GLY A 383 28.87 -21.27 -11.95
C GLY A 383 28.49 -20.21 -12.99
N SER A 384 29.22 -20.16 -14.10
CA SER A 384 28.99 -19.17 -15.17
C SER A 384 27.67 -19.39 -15.93
N ILE A 385 27.29 -20.63 -16.22
CA ILE A 385 26.03 -20.97 -16.89
C ILE A 385 24.82 -20.68 -15.98
N ILE A 386 24.92 -21.06 -14.69
CA ILE A 386 23.84 -20.85 -13.72
C ILE A 386 23.65 -19.36 -13.45
N ALA A 387 24.74 -18.63 -13.18
CA ALA A 387 24.69 -17.18 -12.93
C ALA A 387 24.11 -16.41 -14.13
N ARG A 388 24.60 -16.68 -15.35
CA ARG A 388 24.12 -16.03 -16.57
C ARG A 388 22.63 -16.22 -16.80
N MET A 389 22.10 -17.43 -16.57
CA MET A 389 20.67 -17.67 -16.68
C MET A 389 19.86 -17.00 -15.56
N GLN A 390 20.40 -16.94 -14.35
CA GLN A 390 19.74 -16.26 -13.21
C GLN A 390 19.65 -14.75 -13.43
N ASP A 391 20.68 -14.14 -14.00
CA ASP A 391 20.73 -12.70 -14.27
C ASP A 391 19.61 -12.23 -15.21
N VAL A 392 19.18 -13.09 -16.12
CA VAL A 392 18.06 -12.81 -17.06
C VAL A 392 16.71 -13.40 -16.59
N GLY A 393 16.61 -13.83 -15.33
CA GLY A 393 15.37 -14.39 -14.77
C GLY A 393 15.05 -15.82 -15.25
N GLY A 394 15.99 -16.49 -15.87
CA GLY A 394 15.93 -17.89 -16.25
C GLY A 394 16.45 -18.85 -15.17
N ARG A 395 16.50 -20.12 -15.47
CA ARG A 395 17.04 -21.17 -14.59
C ARG A 395 17.91 -22.13 -15.41
N ALA A 396 19.09 -22.47 -14.88
CA ALA A 396 19.91 -23.57 -15.38
C ALA A 396 19.99 -24.68 -14.33
N THR A 397 19.89 -25.93 -14.76
CA THR A 397 20.11 -27.11 -13.94
C THR A 397 21.09 -28.04 -14.61
N ILE A 398 22.06 -28.56 -13.87
CA ILE A 398 23.09 -29.47 -14.36
C ILE A 398 22.94 -30.79 -13.58
N ARG A 399 22.75 -31.89 -14.29
CA ARG A 399 22.74 -33.25 -13.77
C ARG A 399 23.85 -34.03 -14.40
N SER A 400 24.70 -34.65 -13.61
CA SER A 400 25.78 -35.50 -14.07
C SER A 400 26.16 -36.50 -12.99
N ALA A 401 26.59 -37.68 -13.39
CA ALA A 401 27.21 -38.65 -12.51
C ALA A 401 28.39 -39.34 -13.24
N PRO A 402 29.42 -39.76 -12.51
CA PRO A 402 30.57 -40.44 -13.14
C PRO A 402 30.13 -41.69 -13.91
N GLY A 403 30.42 -41.72 -15.22
CA GLY A 403 30.07 -42.80 -16.14
C GLY A 403 28.67 -42.66 -16.78
N GLU A 404 27.85 -41.69 -16.40
CA GLU A 404 26.47 -41.53 -16.91
C GLU A 404 26.29 -40.30 -17.83
N GLY A 405 27.39 -39.59 -18.14
CA GLY A 405 27.33 -38.37 -18.96
C GLY A 405 26.85 -37.14 -18.20
N ALA A 406 26.45 -36.10 -18.95
CA ALA A 406 25.95 -34.85 -18.39
C ALA A 406 24.71 -34.36 -19.14
N CYS A 407 23.78 -33.78 -18.39
CA CYS A 407 22.58 -33.11 -18.86
C CYS A 407 22.51 -31.69 -18.31
N VAL A 408 22.55 -30.69 -19.20
CA VAL A 408 22.36 -29.27 -18.84
C VAL A 408 21.00 -28.83 -19.38
N THR A 409 20.10 -28.41 -18.49
CA THR A 409 18.78 -27.90 -18.86
C THR A 409 18.72 -26.40 -18.57
N LEU A 410 18.49 -25.58 -19.59
CA LEU A 410 18.27 -24.15 -19.52
C LEU A 410 16.79 -23.88 -19.72
N ARG A 411 16.18 -23.06 -18.85
CA ARG A 411 14.76 -22.70 -18.96
C ARG A 411 14.58 -21.21 -18.76
N TRP A 412 13.81 -20.62 -19.65
CA TRP A 412 13.33 -19.27 -19.51
C TRP A 412 11.82 -19.23 -19.76
N ARG A 413 11.10 -18.48 -18.92
CA ARG A 413 9.66 -18.30 -19.04
C ARG A 413 9.37 -16.82 -19.26
N PRO A 414 8.58 -16.46 -20.30
CA PRO A 414 8.07 -15.10 -20.38
C PRO A 414 7.32 -14.80 -19.09
N LEU A 415 7.52 -13.61 -18.54
CA LEU A 415 6.69 -13.10 -17.45
C LEU A 415 5.27 -12.95 -18.01
N LEU A 416 4.51 -14.04 -18.03
CA LEU A 416 3.09 -13.99 -18.27
C LEU A 416 2.51 -13.04 -17.24
N GLY A 417 1.71 -12.08 -17.72
CA GLY A 417 1.03 -11.10 -16.88
C GLY A 417 0.38 -11.80 -15.68
N GLU A 418 0.29 -11.12 -14.57
CA GLU A 418 -0.01 -11.51 -13.19
C GLU A 418 -1.16 -12.51 -12.94
N ALA A 419 -1.76 -13.11 -13.99
CA ALA A 419 -2.88 -14.05 -13.87
C ALA A 419 -2.49 -15.41 -13.24
N ASP A 420 -1.21 -15.80 -13.18
CA ASP A 420 -0.80 -17.14 -12.75
C ASP A 420 0.15 -17.19 -11.54
N ARG A 421 0.44 -16.06 -10.91
CA ARG A 421 0.95 -16.05 -9.53
C ARG A 421 -0.22 -16.18 -8.56
N GLN A 422 -0.78 -17.37 -8.47
CA GLN A 422 -1.47 -17.80 -7.26
C GLN A 422 -0.41 -17.97 -6.14
N LEU A 423 0.11 -16.83 -5.66
CA LEU A 423 0.56 -16.74 -4.28
C LEU A 423 -0.60 -17.19 -3.41
N PRO A 424 -0.36 -17.88 -2.30
CA PRO A 424 -1.42 -18.31 -1.40
C PRO A 424 -2.18 -17.07 -0.92
N LYS A 425 -3.24 -16.70 -1.64
CA LYS A 425 -4.10 -15.53 -1.39
C LYS A 425 -4.69 -15.54 0.02
N ARG A 426 -4.70 -16.69 0.68
CA ARG A 426 -5.26 -16.87 2.02
C ARG A 426 -4.34 -16.35 3.12
N ASP A 427 -3.03 -16.61 3.04
CA ASP A 427 -2.09 -16.24 4.11
C ASP A 427 -1.72 -14.75 4.06
N ALA A 428 -1.61 -14.17 2.85
CA ALA A 428 -1.37 -12.75 2.68
C ALA A 428 -2.57 -11.91 3.16
N ALA A 429 -3.80 -12.28 2.82
CA ALA A 429 -5.01 -11.57 3.24
C ALA A 429 -5.24 -11.68 4.76
N GLN A 430 -4.92 -12.82 5.38
CA GLN A 430 -5.00 -13.00 6.84
C GLN A 430 -3.90 -12.21 7.57
N SER A 431 -2.70 -12.17 7.04
CA SER A 431 -1.59 -11.36 7.59
C SER A 431 -1.88 -9.85 7.49
N GLU A 432 -2.52 -9.40 6.41
CA GLU A 432 -2.85 -7.98 6.20
C GLU A 432 -4.07 -7.54 7.04
N ALA A 433 -5.10 -8.37 7.18
CA ALA A 433 -6.22 -8.11 8.10
C ALA A 433 -5.73 -8.00 9.54
N ALA A 434 -4.83 -8.88 9.97
CA ALA A 434 -4.19 -8.82 11.28
C ALA A 434 -3.30 -7.56 11.46
N SER A 435 -2.77 -6.98 10.40
CA SER A 435 -1.99 -5.74 10.48
C SER A 435 -2.86 -4.51 10.72
N TRP A 436 -4.06 -4.44 10.11
CA TRP A 436 -4.99 -3.33 10.32
C TRP A 436 -5.66 -3.38 11.69
N GLU A 437 -6.09 -4.54 12.15
CA GLU A 437 -6.60 -4.71 13.51
C GLU A 437 -5.56 -4.27 14.55
N ARG A 438 -4.28 -4.58 14.32
CA ARG A 438 -3.17 -4.08 15.15
C ARG A 438 -3.01 -2.56 15.07
N LEU A 439 -3.14 -1.95 13.90
CA LEU A 439 -3.07 -0.49 13.73
C LEU A 439 -4.23 0.22 14.42
N LEU A 440 -5.47 -0.27 14.28
CA LEU A 440 -6.62 0.26 15.00
C LEU A 440 -6.45 0.09 16.51
N SER A 441 -6.03 -1.07 16.98
CA SER A 441 -5.80 -1.31 18.40
C SER A 441 -4.65 -0.45 18.94
N ALA A 442 -3.54 -0.32 18.22
CA ALA A 442 -2.43 0.56 18.59
C ALA A 442 -2.85 2.03 18.61
N SER A 443 -3.78 2.42 17.74
CA SER A 443 -4.29 3.79 17.70
C SER A 443 -5.07 4.16 18.96
N MET A 444 -5.75 3.20 19.60
CA MET A 444 -6.41 3.39 20.90
C MET A 444 -5.43 3.67 22.05
N GLU A 445 -4.16 3.38 21.87
CA GLU A 445 -3.10 3.67 22.83
C GLU A 445 -2.54 5.08 22.69
N SER A 446 -2.99 5.84 21.69
CA SER A 446 -2.56 7.21 21.47
C SER A 446 -3.05 8.16 22.56
N ALA A 447 -2.32 9.24 22.79
CA ALA A 447 -2.75 10.30 23.72
C ALA A 447 -4.10 10.90 23.32
N GLY A 448 -4.36 11.02 22.01
CA GLY A 448 -5.63 11.53 21.48
C GLY A 448 -6.82 10.62 21.82
N ALA A 449 -6.68 9.31 21.62
CA ALA A 449 -7.72 8.34 21.95
C ALA A 449 -8.01 8.32 23.47
N ARG A 450 -6.95 8.37 24.28
CA ARG A 450 -7.10 8.45 25.76
C ARG A 450 -7.79 9.74 26.20
N ALA A 451 -7.49 10.87 25.55
CA ALA A 451 -8.17 12.13 25.86
C ALA A 451 -9.66 12.09 25.51
N ILE A 452 -10.03 11.49 24.36
CA ILE A 452 -11.43 11.32 23.95
C ILE A 452 -12.15 10.40 24.94
N ALA A 453 -11.56 9.26 25.30
CA ALA A 453 -12.14 8.34 26.26
C ALA A 453 -12.29 8.97 27.66
N ALA A 454 -11.31 9.75 28.12
CA ALA A 454 -11.40 10.50 29.34
C ALA A 454 -12.55 11.55 29.30
N GLY A 455 -12.73 12.20 28.14
CA GLY A 455 -13.88 13.11 27.93
C GLY A 455 -15.22 12.39 28.03
N LEU A 456 -15.38 11.23 27.38
CA LEU A 456 -16.60 10.41 27.46
C LEU A 456 -16.87 9.95 28.92
N VAL A 457 -15.83 9.48 29.62
CA VAL A 457 -15.94 9.12 31.03
C VAL A 457 -16.37 10.33 31.85
N GLY A 458 -15.80 11.50 31.61
CA GLY A 458 -16.17 12.76 32.29
C GLY A 458 -17.66 13.11 32.09
N VAL A 459 -18.16 12.98 30.87
CA VAL A 459 -19.59 13.16 30.56
C VAL A 459 -20.46 12.22 31.40
N HIS A 460 -20.12 10.93 31.43
CA HIS A 460 -20.87 9.94 32.20
C HIS A 460 -20.79 10.19 33.71
N VAL A 461 -19.66 10.69 34.22
CA VAL A 461 -19.56 11.11 35.65
C VAL A 461 -20.55 12.22 35.96
N VAL A 462 -20.63 13.24 35.10
CA VAL A 462 -21.58 14.35 35.29
C VAL A 462 -23.03 13.84 35.24
N MET A 463 -23.35 13.01 34.22
CA MET A 463 -24.71 12.42 34.11
C MET A 463 -25.12 11.64 35.36
N VAL A 464 -24.25 10.71 35.80
CA VAL A 464 -24.57 9.88 36.98
C VAL A 464 -24.67 10.71 38.23
N ALA A 465 -23.77 11.68 38.42
CA ALA A 465 -23.83 12.57 39.62
C ALA A 465 -25.12 13.38 39.64
N TYR A 466 -25.50 13.96 38.50
CA TYR A 466 -26.74 14.72 38.39
C TYR A 466 -27.99 13.87 38.70
N GLU A 467 -28.11 12.73 37.99
CA GLU A 467 -29.27 11.83 38.18
C GLU A 467 -29.37 11.25 39.59
N CYS A 468 -28.23 11.09 40.27
CA CYS A 468 -28.23 10.75 41.69
C CYS A 468 -28.74 11.89 42.57
N VAL A 469 -28.41 13.15 42.25
CA VAL A 469 -28.85 14.34 43.01
C VAL A 469 -30.35 14.61 42.83
N VAL A 470 -30.87 14.44 41.60
CA VAL A 470 -32.32 14.65 41.31
C VAL A 470 -33.20 13.47 41.70
N HIS A 471 -32.64 12.48 42.41
CA HIS A 471 -33.36 11.32 42.93
C HIS A 471 -34.07 10.48 41.85
N SER A 472 -33.42 10.32 40.68
CA SER A 472 -33.93 9.49 39.58
C SER A 472 -33.91 7.98 39.88
N TYR A 473 -33.35 7.56 41.03
CA TYR A 473 -33.18 6.16 41.41
C TYR A 473 -33.69 5.85 42.81
N TRP A 474 -34.24 4.63 42.98
CA TRP A 474 -34.64 4.12 44.30
C TRP A 474 -33.43 3.95 45.24
N HIS A 475 -32.30 3.48 44.76
CA HIS A 475 -31.06 3.23 45.50
C HIS A 475 -29.85 3.83 44.83
N TRP A 476 -29.71 5.17 44.85
CA TRP A 476 -28.61 5.87 44.21
C TRP A 476 -27.19 5.38 44.60
N PRO A 477 -26.89 4.90 45.85
CA PRO A 477 -25.55 4.41 46.18
C PRO A 477 -25.17 3.16 45.38
N ALA A 478 -26.17 2.28 45.11
CA ALA A 478 -25.92 1.09 44.27
C ALA A 478 -25.64 1.48 42.81
N VAL A 479 -26.30 2.52 42.30
CA VAL A 479 -26.05 3.06 40.95
C VAL A 479 -24.65 3.68 40.84
N ALA A 480 -24.26 4.49 41.85
CA ALA A 480 -22.91 5.08 41.91
C ALA A 480 -21.81 3.99 41.98
N LEU A 481 -22.02 2.93 42.77
CA LEU A 481 -21.11 1.80 42.84
C LEU A 481 -21.02 1.06 41.48
N SER A 482 -22.17 0.86 40.82
CA SER A 482 -22.22 0.24 39.47
C SER A 482 -21.43 1.03 38.43
N PHE A 483 -21.46 2.37 38.53
CA PHE A 483 -20.63 3.23 37.69
C PHE A 483 -19.13 3.02 37.94
N ILE A 484 -18.70 2.96 39.20
CA ILE A 484 -17.30 2.69 39.56
C ILE A 484 -16.85 1.33 38.98
N VAL A 485 -17.70 0.30 39.05
CA VAL A 485 -17.42 -1.02 38.49
C VAL A 485 -17.25 -0.96 36.96
N LEU A 486 -18.05 -0.13 36.28
CA LEU A 486 -17.96 0.05 34.82
C LEU A 486 -16.67 0.76 34.38
N LEU A 487 -16.06 1.59 35.22
CA LEU A 487 -14.77 2.23 34.92
C LEU A 487 -13.63 1.23 34.82
N PHE A 488 -13.71 0.09 35.50
CA PHE A 488 -12.63 -0.90 35.46
C PHE A 488 -12.35 -1.45 34.06
N PRO A 489 -13.31 -2.01 33.31
CA PRO A 489 -13.09 -2.40 31.93
C PRO A 489 -12.74 -1.21 31.03
N ALA A 490 -13.24 -0.01 31.24
CA ALA A 490 -12.85 1.17 30.48
C ALA A 490 -11.36 1.46 30.59
N VAL A 491 -10.77 1.39 31.78
CA VAL A 491 -9.32 1.53 31.99
C VAL A 491 -8.55 0.40 31.30
N LEU A 492 -9.03 -0.84 31.36
CA LEU A 492 -8.38 -1.98 30.70
C LEU A 492 -8.40 -1.87 29.15
N LEU A 493 -9.45 -1.29 28.59
CA LEU A 493 -9.54 -1.02 27.13
C LEU A 493 -8.50 0.01 26.67
N LEU A 494 -8.10 0.94 27.53
CA LEU A 494 -7.11 1.99 27.21
C LEU A 494 -5.68 1.59 27.54
N LYS A 495 -5.49 0.47 28.25
CA LYS A 495 -4.17 -0.04 28.60
C LYS A 495 -3.43 -0.56 27.35
N THR A 496 -2.11 -0.36 27.32
CA THR A 496 -1.22 -0.97 26.32
C THR A 496 -1.03 -2.47 26.59
N TRP A 497 -1.18 -3.28 25.53
CA TRP A 497 -1.02 -4.73 25.61
C TRP A 497 0.11 -5.19 24.66
N PRO A 498 0.97 -6.17 25.07
CA PRO A 498 2.17 -6.54 24.31
C PRO A 498 1.90 -6.92 22.84
N ASP A 499 0.77 -7.59 22.57
CA ASP A 499 0.41 -8.06 21.23
C ASP A 499 -0.44 -7.06 20.44
N ALA A 500 -0.61 -5.85 20.93
CA ALA A 500 -1.54 -4.83 20.40
C ALA A 500 -3.02 -5.28 20.34
N LEU A 501 -3.33 -6.54 20.59
CA LEU A 501 -4.70 -7.09 20.62
C LEU A 501 -5.18 -7.27 22.06
N LEU A 502 -6.41 -6.85 22.32
CA LEU A 502 -7.03 -7.01 23.64
C LEU A 502 -7.11 -8.49 24.05
N PRO A 503 -6.66 -8.90 25.26
CA PRO A 503 -6.83 -10.27 25.75
C PRO A 503 -8.31 -10.68 25.79
N ARG A 504 -8.61 -11.93 25.46
CA ARG A 504 -9.99 -12.46 25.42
C ARG A 504 -10.69 -12.38 26.78
N TRP A 505 -9.96 -12.54 27.88
CA TRP A 505 -10.53 -12.45 29.21
C TRP A 505 -10.98 -11.02 29.57
N VAL A 506 -10.25 -9.98 29.09
CA VAL A 506 -10.67 -8.57 29.26
C VAL A 506 -11.94 -8.31 28.45
N ALA A 507 -12.00 -8.82 27.22
CA ALA A 507 -13.20 -8.67 26.39
C ALA A 507 -14.43 -9.36 27.02
N LEU A 508 -14.27 -10.57 27.54
CA LEU A 508 -15.33 -11.28 28.25
C LEU A 508 -15.76 -10.55 29.53
N LEU A 509 -14.78 -10.09 30.33
CA LEU A 509 -15.04 -9.30 31.54
C LEU A 509 -15.85 -8.06 31.20
N THR A 510 -15.50 -7.34 30.14
CA THR A 510 -16.22 -6.14 29.70
C THR A 510 -17.67 -6.46 29.35
N VAL A 511 -17.95 -7.55 28.62
CA VAL A 511 -19.31 -7.98 28.28
C VAL A 511 -20.12 -8.30 29.56
N VAL A 512 -19.52 -9.03 30.50
CA VAL A 512 -20.16 -9.39 31.76
C VAL A 512 -20.48 -8.15 32.58
N VAL A 513 -19.53 -7.21 32.70
CA VAL A 513 -19.76 -5.95 33.45
C VAL A 513 -20.83 -5.12 32.77
N ILE A 514 -20.88 -4.97 31.47
CA ILE A 514 -21.95 -4.30 30.72
C ILE A 514 -23.32 -4.91 31.11
N GLY A 515 -23.43 -6.23 31.01
CA GLY A 515 -24.67 -6.93 31.33
C GLY A 515 -25.12 -6.72 32.77
N VAL A 516 -24.23 -6.96 33.74
CA VAL A 516 -24.50 -6.83 35.16
C VAL A 516 -24.90 -5.41 35.54
N VAL A 517 -24.16 -4.40 35.08
CA VAL A 517 -24.46 -3.00 35.39
C VAL A 517 -25.84 -2.58 34.84
N ASN A 518 -26.13 -2.92 33.57
CA ASN A 518 -27.43 -2.61 33.00
C ASN A 518 -28.57 -3.32 33.74
N PHE A 519 -28.38 -4.58 34.13
CA PHE A 519 -29.38 -5.35 34.89
C PHE A 519 -29.63 -4.80 36.30
N LEU A 520 -28.62 -4.19 36.93
CA LEU A 520 -28.72 -3.61 38.26
C LEU A 520 -29.28 -2.18 38.21
N VAL A 521 -28.89 -1.37 37.22
CA VAL A 521 -29.23 0.07 37.18
C VAL A 521 -30.63 0.33 36.63
N LEU A 522 -31.00 -0.30 35.50
CA LEU A 522 -32.29 -0.02 34.84
C LEU A 522 -33.51 -0.21 35.71
N PRO A 523 -33.64 -1.27 36.57
CA PRO A 523 -34.78 -1.42 37.48
C PRO A 523 -34.83 -0.40 38.62
N GLN A 524 -33.73 0.34 38.86
CA GLN A 524 -33.70 1.39 39.90
C GLN A 524 -34.33 2.71 39.44
N ILE A 525 -34.63 2.87 38.15
CA ILE A 525 -35.18 4.10 37.59
C ILE A 525 -36.60 4.33 38.09
N VAL A 526 -36.83 5.46 38.75
CA VAL A 526 -38.11 5.84 39.40
C VAL A 526 -39.15 6.29 38.37
N THR A 527 -38.72 6.97 37.29
CA THR A 527 -39.64 7.54 36.29
C THR A 527 -40.42 6.46 35.56
N THR A 528 -41.72 6.67 35.34
CA THR A 528 -42.59 5.77 34.57
C THR A 528 -42.59 6.08 33.06
N GLY A 529 -42.19 7.31 32.68
CA GLY A 529 -42.08 7.78 31.30
C GLY A 529 -40.75 7.44 30.65
N TRP A 530 -40.31 8.30 29.74
CA TRP A 530 -39.00 8.21 29.11
C TRP A 530 -37.91 8.54 30.13
N PRO A 531 -36.96 7.65 30.39
CA PRO A 531 -36.01 7.79 31.48
C PRO A 531 -34.87 8.80 31.23
N GLY A 532 -34.71 9.33 30.02
CA GLY A 532 -33.66 10.27 29.73
C GLY A 532 -32.26 9.74 30.11
N TYR A 533 -31.48 10.59 30.72
CA TYR A 533 -30.10 10.26 31.15
C TYR A 533 -30.01 9.31 32.33
N ALA A 534 -31.10 9.05 33.05
CA ALA A 534 -31.13 8.03 34.06
C ALA A 534 -30.80 6.63 33.54
N SER A 535 -30.89 6.41 32.23
CA SER A 535 -30.47 5.20 31.54
C SER A 535 -29.02 5.22 31.02
N TRP A 536 -28.15 6.07 31.58
CA TRP A 536 -26.75 6.23 31.19
C TRP A 536 -25.98 4.90 30.96
N CYS A 537 -26.34 3.87 31.70
CA CYS A 537 -25.71 2.55 31.65
C CYS A 537 -25.81 1.91 30.26
N THR A 538 -26.87 2.19 29.49
CA THR A 538 -27.02 1.68 28.11
C THR A 538 -26.08 2.39 27.18
N GLY A 539 -25.90 3.70 27.28
CA GLY A 539 -24.95 4.50 26.52
C GLY A 539 -23.49 4.12 26.83
N ALA A 540 -23.15 4.05 28.12
CA ALA A 540 -21.83 3.63 28.57
C ALA A 540 -21.48 2.18 28.11
N GLY A 541 -22.48 1.27 28.14
CA GLY A 541 -22.34 -0.08 27.59
C GLY A 541 -22.09 -0.11 26.09
N ASN A 542 -22.74 0.80 25.34
CA ASN A 542 -22.50 0.98 23.92
C ASN A 542 -21.08 1.53 23.63
N ASP A 543 -20.61 2.50 24.39
CA ASP A 543 -19.26 3.07 24.28
C ASP A 543 -18.19 2.00 24.54
N LEU A 544 -18.37 1.16 25.57
CA LEU A 544 -17.47 0.03 25.83
C LEU A 544 -17.53 -1.01 24.70
N SER A 545 -18.70 -1.26 24.12
CA SER A 545 -18.87 -2.16 22.98
C SER A 545 -18.16 -1.61 21.74
N CYS A 546 -18.24 -0.32 21.46
CA CYS A 546 -17.43 0.34 20.43
C CYS A 546 -15.93 0.24 20.72
N GLY A 547 -15.53 0.39 21.98
CA GLY A 547 -14.14 0.19 22.42
C GLY A 547 -13.63 -1.24 22.15
N LEU A 548 -14.44 -2.27 22.43
CA LEU A 548 -14.14 -3.66 22.10
C LEU A 548 -13.97 -3.88 20.60
N LEU A 549 -14.82 -3.25 19.79
CA LEU A 549 -14.72 -3.30 18.32
C LEU A 549 -13.39 -2.71 17.84
N MET A 550 -13.04 -1.54 18.34
CA MET A 550 -11.78 -0.87 17.97
C MET A 550 -10.54 -1.63 18.45
N ARG A 551 -10.67 -2.42 19.52
CA ARG A 551 -9.61 -3.32 20.01
C ARG A 551 -9.57 -4.68 19.30
N GLY A 552 -10.25 -4.83 18.14
CA GLY A 552 -10.22 -6.05 17.33
C GLY A 552 -11.01 -7.21 17.93
N ARG A 553 -12.07 -6.91 18.72
CA ARG A 553 -12.94 -7.92 19.34
C ARG A 553 -14.41 -7.77 18.93
N PRO A 554 -14.75 -7.85 17.63
CA PRO A 554 -16.10 -7.56 17.15
C PRO A 554 -17.17 -8.49 17.72
N VAL A 555 -16.87 -9.77 17.90
CA VAL A 555 -17.83 -10.74 18.49
C VAL A 555 -18.23 -10.31 19.92
N TYR A 556 -17.26 -9.89 20.73
CA TYR A 556 -17.53 -9.42 22.09
C TYR A 556 -18.24 -8.07 22.11
N ALA A 557 -17.98 -7.20 21.14
CA ALA A 557 -18.70 -5.93 20.99
C ALA A 557 -20.19 -6.17 20.76
N TRP A 558 -20.56 -7.07 19.83
CA TRP A 558 -21.95 -7.44 19.60
C TRP A 558 -22.58 -8.19 20.79
N ALA A 559 -21.79 -9.02 21.48
CA ALA A 559 -22.24 -9.67 22.70
C ALA A 559 -22.57 -8.65 23.84
N GLY A 560 -21.77 -7.57 23.98
CA GLY A 560 -22.03 -6.47 24.90
C GLY A 560 -23.33 -5.75 24.57
N SER A 561 -23.57 -5.43 23.30
CA SER A 561 -24.83 -4.82 22.87
C SER A 561 -26.03 -5.75 23.08
N ALA A 562 -25.89 -7.04 22.86
CA ALA A 562 -26.90 -8.05 23.12
C ALA A 562 -27.22 -8.14 24.65
N ALA A 563 -26.19 -8.08 25.50
CA ALA A 563 -26.36 -8.06 26.96
C ALA A 563 -27.14 -6.82 27.43
N THR A 564 -26.83 -5.64 26.88
CA THR A 564 -27.62 -4.40 27.12
C THR A 564 -29.05 -4.57 26.67
N THR A 565 -29.30 -5.17 25.52
CA THR A 565 -30.66 -5.41 24.99
C THR A 565 -31.47 -6.34 25.90
N LEU A 566 -30.84 -7.43 26.37
CA LEU A 566 -31.50 -8.35 27.30
C LEU A 566 -31.86 -7.68 28.63
N ALA A 567 -30.96 -6.86 29.16
CA ALA A 567 -31.25 -6.06 30.40
C ALA A 567 -32.37 -5.05 30.17
N THR A 568 -32.37 -4.35 29.02
CA THR A 568 -33.42 -3.41 28.63
C THR A 568 -34.77 -4.11 28.46
N ALA A 569 -34.79 -5.27 27.81
CA ALA A 569 -36.00 -6.07 27.63
C ALA A 569 -36.57 -6.54 28.99
N TYR A 570 -35.69 -7.04 29.86
CA TYR A 570 -36.12 -7.40 31.25
C TYR A 570 -36.71 -6.21 31.98
N TRP A 571 -36.06 -5.05 31.94
CA TRP A 571 -36.54 -3.83 32.58
C TRP A 571 -37.91 -3.40 32.04
N VAL A 572 -38.09 -3.33 30.72
CA VAL A 572 -39.34 -2.95 30.05
C VAL A 572 -40.49 -3.89 30.47
N ILE A 573 -40.24 -5.20 30.43
CA ILE A 573 -41.24 -6.21 30.74
C ILE A 573 -41.58 -6.20 32.23
N SER A 574 -40.58 -6.16 33.11
CA SER A 574 -40.79 -6.19 34.58
C SER A 574 -41.47 -4.95 35.12
N THR A 575 -41.33 -3.79 34.45
CA THR A 575 -41.95 -2.53 34.83
C THR A 575 -43.27 -2.24 34.08
N GLY A 576 -43.77 -3.18 33.24
CA GLY A 576 -45.02 -3.03 32.50
C GLY A 576 -44.99 -1.94 31.42
N ARG A 577 -43.82 -1.56 30.94
CA ARG A 577 -43.63 -0.55 29.89
C ARG A 577 -43.99 -1.12 28.49
N PRO A 578 -44.38 -0.26 27.56
CA PRO A 578 -44.67 -0.71 26.19
C PRO A 578 -43.47 -1.41 25.53
N LEU A 579 -43.68 -2.60 24.94
CA LEU A 579 -42.60 -3.41 24.33
C LEU A 579 -41.83 -2.69 23.20
N PHE A 580 -42.48 -1.76 22.48
CA PHE A 580 -41.82 -0.99 21.44
C PHE A 580 -40.66 -0.12 21.98
N MET A 581 -40.65 0.19 23.28
CA MET A 581 -39.53 0.92 23.91
C MET A 581 -38.21 0.17 23.79
N ILE A 582 -38.21 -1.17 23.77
CA ILE A 582 -37.01 -1.95 23.60
C ILE A 582 -36.35 -1.60 22.22
N PHE A 583 -37.18 -1.53 21.20
CA PHE A 583 -36.74 -1.20 19.87
C PHE A 583 -36.22 0.24 19.76
N THR A 584 -37.01 1.21 20.22
CA THR A 584 -36.62 2.62 20.13
C THR A 584 -35.36 2.94 20.93
N TYR A 585 -35.16 2.26 22.07
CA TYR A 585 -33.99 2.44 22.92
C TYR A 585 -32.73 1.85 22.29
N MET A 586 -32.83 0.67 21.70
CA MET A 586 -31.66 -0.07 21.20
C MET A 586 -31.29 0.29 19.79
N LEU A 587 -32.20 0.89 19.00
CA LEU A 587 -31.96 1.16 17.59
C LEU A 587 -30.74 2.03 17.37
N GLY A 588 -30.60 3.16 18.06
CA GLY A 588 -29.44 4.04 17.97
C GLY A 588 -28.15 3.37 18.39
N HIS A 589 -28.16 2.52 19.41
CA HIS A 589 -27.00 1.78 19.87
C HIS A 589 -26.55 0.77 18.82
N TYR A 590 -27.47 -0.01 18.25
CA TYR A 590 -27.17 -0.95 17.17
C TYR A 590 -26.66 -0.24 15.91
N PHE A 591 -27.29 0.89 15.57
CA PHE A 591 -26.85 1.69 14.44
C PHE A 591 -25.42 2.22 14.63
N THR A 592 -25.12 2.76 15.80
CA THR A 592 -23.77 3.26 16.13
C THR A 592 -22.73 2.14 16.04
N LEU A 593 -22.99 1.00 16.67
CA LEU A 593 -22.08 -0.15 16.65
C LEU A 593 -21.92 -0.72 15.23
N ALA A 594 -23.01 -0.87 14.47
CA ALA A 594 -22.98 -1.32 13.08
C ALA A 594 -22.21 -0.36 12.17
N SER A 595 -22.39 0.95 12.36
CA SER A 595 -21.68 1.98 11.60
C SER A 595 -20.18 1.94 11.88
N TRP A 596 -19.76 1.86 13.13
CA TRP A 596 -18.36 1.70 13.50
C TRP A 596 -17.78 0.39 12.98
N HIS A 597 -18.53 -0.70 13.03
CA HIS A 597 -18.12 -1.99 12.46
C HIS A 597 -17.97 -1.88 10.93
N GLY A 598 -18.93 -1.25 10.27
CA GLY A 598 -18.87 -0.98 8.82
C GLY A 598 -17.65 -0.14 8.44
N VAL A 599 -17.41 0.96 9.15
CA VAL A 599 -16.24 1.82 8.95
C VAL A 599 -14.94 1.05 9.16
N ALA A 600 -14.81 0.29 10.25
CA ALA A 600 -13.64 -0.53 10.52
C ALA A 600 -13.40 -1.56 9.41
N HIS A 601 -14.44 -2.30 9.02
CA HIS A 601 -14.36 -3.33 7.98
C HIS A 601 -14.06 -2.77 6.58
N LEU A 602 -14.73 -1.69 6.18
CA LEU A 602 -14.49 -1.04 4.89
C LEU A 602 -13.12 -0.38 4.84
N SER A 603 -12.67 0.21 5.95
CA SER A 603 -11.33 0.78 6.07
C SER A 603 -10.25 -0.31 5.94
N THR A 604 -10.41 -1.46 6.61
CA THR A 604 -9.47 -2.58 6.51
C THR A 604 -9.30 -3.05 5.06
N ARG A 605 -10.41 -3.28 4.37
CA ARG A 605 -10.38 -3.73 2.97
C ARG A 605 -9.78 -2.70 2.02
N ALA A 606 -10.10 -1.43 2.23
CA ALA A 606 -9.58 -0.37 1.37
C ALA A 606 -8.09 -0.11 1.63
N THR A 607 -7.63 -0.18 2.88
CA THR A 607 -6.22 0.00 3.21
C THR A 607 -5.36 -1.12 2.65
N THR A 608 -5.82 -2.38 2.68
CA THR A 608 -5.11 -3.50 2.05
C THR A 608 -5.00 -3.32 0.53
N GLN A 609 -6.09 -2.94 -0.13
CA GLN A 609 -6.07 -2.66 -1.57
C GLN A 609 -5.19 -1.46 -1.94
N ILE A 610 -5.30 -0.36 -1.18
CA ILE A 610 -4.48 0.84 -1.40
C ILE A 610 -3.00 0.49 -1.21
N ALA A 611 -2.65 -0.21 -0.13
CA ALA A 611 -1.28 -0.62 0.14
C ALA A 611 -0.72 -1.54 -0.95
N ALA A 612 -1.50 -2.52 -1.42
CA ALA A 612 -1.10 -3.40 -2.51
C ALA A 612 -0.85 -2.62 -3.82
N THR A 613 -1.78 -1.74 -4.21
CA THR A 613 -1.64 -0.89 -5.40
C THR A 613 -0.45 0.07 -5.28
N GLN A 614 -0.22 0.64 -4.09
CA GLN A 614 0.91 1.54 -3.84
C GLN A 614 2.25 0.82 -3.92
N ARG A 615 2.36 -0.41 -3.38
CA ARG A 615 3.56 -1.23 -3.48
C ARG A 615 3.88 -1.59 -4.92
N GLU A 616 2.86 -2.01 -5.69
CA GLU A 616 3.03 -2.34 -7.10
C GLU A 616 3.45 -1.12 -7.92
N THR A 617 2.79 0.03 -7.73
CA THR A 617 3.17 1.28 -8.39
C THR A 617 4.60 1.70 -8.03
N ALA A 618 4.98 1.59 -6.75
CA ALA A 618 6.34 1.90 -6.29
C ALA A 618 7.38 0.99 -6.95
N ARG A 619 7.07 -0.32 -7.06
CA ARG A 619 7.95 -1.29 -7.72
C ARG A 619 8.15 -0.96 -9.20
N LEU A 620 7.06 -0.69 -9.93
CA LEU A 620 7.14 -0.33 -11.35
C LEU A 620 7.92 0.97 -11.57
N GLN A 621 7.69 1.98 -10.73
CA GLN A 621 8.46 3.23 -10.79
C GLN A 621 9.94 3.03 -10.46
N ALA A 622 10.25 2.21 -9.45
CA ALA A 622 11.62 1.89 -9.10
C ALA A 622 12.32 1.14 -10.25
N GLN A 623 11.66 0.17 -10.88
CA GLN A 623 12.18 -0.54 -12.04
C GLN A 623 12.42 0.39 -13.24
N GLN A 624 11.45 1.25 -13.55
CA GLN A 624 11.58 2.21 -14.64
C GLN A 624 12.75 3.19 -14.41
N ARG A 625 12.85 3.77 -13.22
CA ARG A 625 13.97 4.67 -12.86
C ARG A 625 15.30 3.96 -12.87
N ALA A 626 15.35 2.71 -12.38
CA ALA A 626 16.55 1.89 -12.43
C ALA A 626 17.01 1.65 -13.89
N HIS A 627 16.07 1.35 -14.78
CA HIS A 627 16.36 1.14 -16.19
C HIS A 627 16.84 2.44 -16.87
N GLU A 628 16.13 3.55 -16.70
CA GLU A 628 16.51 4.86 -17.24
C GLU A 628 17.92 5.29 -16.77
N GLU A 629 18.27 5.06 -15.51
CA GLU A 629 19.57 5.44 -14.96
C GLU A 629 20.68 4.51 -15.46
N ALA A 630 20.41 3.20 -15.55
CA ALA A 630 21.35 2.24 -16.13
C ALA A 630 21.66 2.58 -17.60
N ASP A 631 20.65 2.83 -18.41
CA ASP A 631 20.79 3.21 -19.82
C ASP A 631 21.57 4.51 -19.98
N ARG A 632 21.28 5.50 -19.13
CA ARG A 632 22.00 6.78 -19.15
C ARG A 632 23.49 6.62 -18.88
N ILE A 633 23.83 5.83 -17.85
CA ILE A 633 25.23 5.58 -17.48
C ILE A 633 25.96 4.81 -18.56
N MET A 634 25.36 3.72 -19.05
CA MET A 634 25.91 2.90 -20.10
C MET A 634 26.17 3.74 -21.36
N THR A 635 25.16 4.47 -21.84
CA THR A 635 25.27 5.33 -23.03
C THR A 635 26.34 6.40 -22.85
N SER A 636 26.39 7.08 -21.70
CA SER A 636 27.38 8.12 -21.43
C SER A 636 28.81 7.55 -21.41
N ARG A 637 29.00 6.41 -20.73
CA ARG A 637 30.32 5.77 -20.61
C ARG A 637 30.80 5.21 -21.93
N MET A 638 29.92 4.55 -22.69
CA MET A 638 30.24 4.03 -24.02
C MET A 638 30.54 5.16 -25.01
N ALA A 639 29.84 6.26 -24.98
CA ALA A 639 30.11 7.43 -25.80
C ALA A 639 31.54 7.98 -25.54
N SER A 640 31.93 8.11 -24.27
CA SER A 640 33.27 8.54 -23.87
C SER A 640 34.37 7.59 -24.36
N VAL A 641 34.17 6.30 -24.16
CA VAL A 641 35.14 5.27 -24.64
C VAL A 641 35.22 5.25 -26.13
N ARG A 642 34.09 5.29 -26.85
CA ARG A 642 34.03 5.35 -28.32
C ARG A 642 34.81 6.53 -28.88
N GLN A 643 34.58 7.74 -28.32
CA GLN A 643 35.29 8.95 -28.79
C GLN A 643 36.81 8.79 -28.71
N ARG A 644 37.33 8.15 -27.68
CA ARG A 644 38.79 7.95 -27.47
C ARG A 644 39.41 6.80 -28.27
N VAL A 645 38.67 5.68 -28.40
CA VAL A 645 39.18 4.42 -28.92
C VAL A 645 38.99 4.29 -30.44
N THR A 646 37.86 4.75 -30.99
CA THR A 646 37.52 4.61 -32.41
C THR A 646 38.60 5.15 -33.36
N PRO A 647 39.23 6.32 -33.16
CA PRO A 647 40.22 6.85 -34.09
C PRO A 647 41.47 5.93 -34.26
N LEU A 648 41.82 5.23 -33.18
CA LEU A 648 42.95 4.31 -33.16
C LEU A 648 42.59 2.95 -33.79
N LEU A 649 41.49 2.35 -33.34
CA LEU A 649 41.05 1.04 -33.84
C LEU A 649 40.68 1.07 -35.34
N THR A 650 40.09 2.16 -35.85
CA THR A 650 39.78 2.31 -37.27
C THR A 650 41.04 2.31 -38.13
N GLN A 651 42.15 2.89 -37.68
CA GLN A 651 43.41 2.85 -38.42
C GLN A 651 43.95 1.42 -38.55
N ILE A 652 43.81 0.60 -37.48
CA ILE A 652 44.22 -0.80 -37.47
C ILE A 652 43.28 -1.65 -38.34
N ALA A 653 41.97 -1.48 -38.20
CA ALA A 653 40.96 -2.16 -39.01
C ALA A 653 41.16 -1.93 -40.52
N ASN A 654 41.55 -0.72 -40.92
CA ASN A 654 41.87 -0.36 -42.31
C ASN A 654 43.23 -0.88 -42.77
N GLY A 655 43.90 -1.73 -42.01
CA GLY A 655 45.11 -2.43 -42.40
C GLY A 655 46.42 -1.64 -42.23
N LYS A 656 46.40 -0.50 -41.52
CA LYS A 656 47.60 0.27 -41.21
C LYS A 656 48.48 -0.52 -40.24
N ALA A 657 49.76 -0.71 -40.62
CA ALA A 657 50.69 -1.42 -39.76
C ALA A 657 50.90 -0.67 -38.44
N PRO A 658 50.96 -1.36 -37.27
CA PRO A 658 51.18 -0.75 -35.97
C PRO A 658 52.60 -0.16 -35.89
N THR A 659 52.71 1.13 -36.21
CA THR A 659 53.94 1.92 -36.05
C THR A 659 54.30 2.06 -34.56
N PRO A 660 55.57 2.31 -34.20
CA PRO A 660 55.96 2.56 -32.82
C PRO A 660 55.13 3.62 -32.13
N LYS A 661 54.75 4.67 -32.88
CA LYS A 661 53.86 5.76 -32.38
C LYS A 661 52.43 5.23 -32.06
N LEU A 662 51.89 4.40 -32.93
CA LEU A 662 50.55 3.83 -32.79
C LEU A 662 50.48 2.83 -31.60
N ARG A 663 51.58 2.03 -31.42
CA ARG A 663 51.73 1.14 -30.25
C ARG A 663 51.78 1.92 -28.94
N SER A 664 52.58 3.00 -28.90
CA SER A 664 52.63 3.88 -27.71
C SER A 664 51.30 4.55 -27.40
N GLN A 665 50.56 4.97 -28.43
CA GLN A 665 49.21 5.52 -28.24
C GLN A 665 48.24 4.46 -27.69
N ALA A 666 48.26 3.23 -28.21
CA ALA A 666 47.44 2.13 -27.71
C ALA A 666 47.77 1.78 -26.27
N TYR A 667 49.04 1.74 -25.90
CA TYR A 667 49.50 1.50 -24.53
C TYR A 667 49.01 2.58 -23.57
N LEU A 668 49.15 3.86 -23.94
CA LEU A 668 48.73 4.97 -23.07
C LEU A 668 47.19 4.99 -22.89
N LEU A 669 46.44 4.71 -23.95
CA LEU A 669 44.98 4.66 -23.90
C LEU A 669 44.46 3.45 -23.10
N GLU A 670 45.12 2.29 -23.28
CA GLU A 670 44.84 1.10 -22.46
C GLU A 670 45.08 1.36 -20.98
N ALA A 671 46.23 1.96 -20.63
CA ALA A 671 46.54 2.30 -19.24
C ALA A 671 45.54 3.32 -18.65
N GLU A 672 45.08 4.30 -19.43
CA GLU A 672 44.06 5.27 -19.02
C GLU A 672 42.72 4.60 -18.71
N LEU A 673 42.23 3.76 -19.61
CA LEU A 673 40.99 3.02 -19.42
C LEU A 673 41.07 2.04 -18.24
N ARG A 674 42.22 1.38 -18.06
CA ARG A 674 42.49 0.48 -16.94
C ARG A 674 42.48 1.24 -15.59
N ASP A 675 43.10 2.42 -15.54
CA ASP A 675 43.07 3.29 -14.36
C ASP A 675 41.66 3.72 -14.00
N GLU A 676 40.82 4.11 -14.97
CA GLU A 676 39.43 4.44 -14.78
C GLU A 676 38.58 3.30 -14.16
N ILE A 677 38.93 2.05 -14.47
CA ILE A 677 38.26 0.85 -13.94
C ILE A 677 38.78 0.50 -12.55
N ARG A 678 40.12 0.52 -12.34
CA ARG A 678 40.77 0.02 -11.13
C ARG A 678 40.92 1.07 -10.03
N ALA A 679 40.94 2.34 -10.39
CA ALA A 679 41.17 3.44 -9.50
C ALA A 679 40.26 4.65 -9.82
N PRO A 680 38.93 4.44 -9.80
CA PRO A 680 37.94 5.45 -10.19
C PRO A 680 38.04 6.72 -9.34
N PHE A 681 38.49 6.61 -8.10
CA PHE A 681 38.71 7.74 -7.18
C PHE A 681 39.68 8.79 -7.71
N PHE A 682 40.67 8.36 -8.50
CA PHE A 682 41.67 9.29 -9.08
C PHE A 682 41.23 9.89 -10.40
N THR A 683 40.11 9.47 -10.98
CA THR A 683 39.63 10.00 -12.27
C THR A 683 39.42 11.50 -12.21
N GLY A 684 40.01 12.24 -13.16
CA GLY A 684 39.98 13.70 -13.23
C GLY A 684 40.93 14.44 -12.29
N THR A 685 41.76 13.73 -11.54
CA THR A 685 42.76 14.35 -10.64
C THR A 685 44.10 14.58 -11.38
N SER A 686 44.97 15.42 -10.79
CA SER A 686 46.33 15.65 -11.26
C SER A 686 47.21 14.40 -11.18
N ILE A 687 46.84 13.39 -10.40
CA ILE A 687 47.52 12.10 -10.26
C ILE A 687 47.49 11.35 -11.59
N VAL A 688 46.35 11.25 -12.25
CA VAL A 688 46.19 10.60 -13.56
C VAL A 688 47.03 11.30 -14.59
N THR A 689 47.06 12.63 -14.61
CA THR A 689 47.86 13.42 -15.54
C THR A 689 49.38 13.17 -15.31
N SER A 690 49.81 13.10 -14.08
CA SER A 690 51.22 12.82 -13.72
C SER A 690 51.61 11.38 -14.06
N ALA A 691 50.73 10.38 -13.81
CA ALA A 691 50.93 9.01 -14.21
C ALA A 691 51.07 8.86 -15.73
N GLN A 692 50.22 9.52 -16.51
CA GLN A 692 50.30 9.55 -17.96
C GLN A 692 51.63 10.19 -18.47
N ALA A 693 52.06 11.28 -17.82
CA ALA A 693 53.32 11.92 -18.14
C ALA A 693 54.54 11.00 -17.83
N ALA A 694 54.51 10.25 -16.76
CA ALA A 694 55.53 9.25 -16.42
C ALA A 694 55.55 8.09 -17.43
N ARG A 695 54.39 7.56 -17.82
CA ARG A 695 54.24 6.49 -18.82
C ARG A 695 54.80 6.93 -20.18
N ARG A 696 54.60 8.19 -20.59
CA ARG A 696 55.18 8.74 -21.82
C ARG A 696 56.70 8.77 -21.81
N ARG A 697 57.31 8.82 -20.63
CA ARG A 697 58.78 8.73 -20.46
C ARG A 697 59.30 7.30 -20.36
N GLY A 698 58.41 6.29 -20.42
CA GLY A 698 58.76 4.88 -20.38
C GLY A 698 58.72 4.27 -18.95
N THR A 699 58.19 5.00 -17.95
CA THR A 699 58.02 4.49 -16.57
C THR A 699 56.72 3.70 -16.49
N GLU A 700 56.77 2.47 -15.97
CA GLU A 700 55.57 1.72 -15.66
C GLU A 700 54.95 2.28 -14.38
N VAL A 701 53.66 2.67 -14.46
CA VAL A 701 52.89 3.20 -13.34
C VAL A 701 51.57 2.47 -13.26
N ILE A 702 51.22 1.89 -12.09
CA ILE A 702 49.96 1.22 -11.82
C ILE A 702 49.24 2.01 -10.73
N LEU A 703 48.01 2.47 -11.03
CA LEU A 703 47.14 3.10 -10.05
C LEU A 703 46.23 2.02 -9.46
N LEU A 704 46.19 1.93 -8.15
CA LEU A 704 45.31 1.02 -7.42
C LEU A 704 44.53 1.83 -6.39
N ASP A 705 43.26 1.57 -6.28
CA ASP A 705 42.38 2.14 -5.26
C ASP A 705 42.10 1.04 -4.22
N ASP A 706 42.76 1.16 -3.06
CA ASP A 706 42.64 0.24 -1.93
C ASP A 706 41.62 0.78 -0.90
N SER A 707 40.89 1.84 -1.23
CA SER A 707 39.96 2.48 -0.27
C SER A 707 38.77 1.59 0.11
N GLY A 708 38.62 0.44 -0.55
CA GLY A 708 37.50 -0.48 -0.31
C GLY A 708 36.16 0.22 -0.50
N ASP A 709 35.15 -0.44 -1.04
CA ASP A 709 33.78 0.09 -1.17
C ASP A 709 33.18 0.49 0.20
N ASN A 710 33.66 1.60 0.76
CA ASN A 710 33.10 2.27 1.93
C ASN A 710 32.49 3.62 1.51
N THR A 711 31.52 3.55 0.56
CA THR A 711 30.61 4.65 0.30
C THR A 711 29.16 4.17 0.29
#